data_a978e53445b0cb1db86a37974f5543b1
#
_entry.id   a978e53445b0cb1db86a37974f5543b1
#
_cell.length_a   1.000
_cell.length_b   1.000
_cell.length_c   1.000
_cell.angle_alpha   90.00
_cell.angle_beta   90.00
_cell.angle_gamma   90.00
#
_symmetry.space_group_name_H-M   'P 1'
#
loop_
_entity.id
_entity.type
_entity.pdbx_description
1 polymer ?
#
loop_
_entity_poly.entity_id
_entity_poly.type
_entity_poly.pdbx_seq_one_letter_code
_entity_poly.pdbx_strand_id
1 'polypeptide(L)'
;MSTETPTIPEGTEPKTAEGDEVIEPRTEVELGYAGASQVVADGGAATVALFGNVHRSEVRGGGKIKDPLRFREALSALHDVVQSDFRYVPKDRTAYLAYTRLKKASAGLDLWEAQRAYVDWLQRNDPLAFALLDPIVSVHPDEIFFEVFSKDEGSYAKLGVDLSALEPDANPIFGTTNIDFSDELFGGIQRLRSYRETRLAVASHAVALTTTGVPEVLEKKVRVPDAWLRGFLQVQSAGTLPRTVFRLAPIDLYNVLRHLRLNADVPTTSAAPGKAKPKRGGRGMRIELVPGEAPRLVLEPWEVVIPTTAGVFTGTKPEVVRIWGRRRLLLLRRLLPFADSIDVHLLGSGLPSFYVLRAGAFTFTLGLSGFTSANWAQAVSFDLLLPRKADSAATERVAAHLAKSWSGSAQAIAKATGLSPAETLEALQVGCQQGKLMFDVARDIYRYRPLTGAPLDSSRFEFRNVRERRAHDLCAQKGVVRIVSENRIHGVGLELTGKIIVAADKREYRPELLIDDEGRVKKAECTCAFFRKHQLKEGPCEHLIALRLFEAREEVKRREQRGKTRGTITMETRTYARRHARGEDVYQLALDQKRLKIRWGLRGQDARVQSLFFNSADDARVAYFERVDDLEKRGFLDASAS
;
A
#
# COMPACT_ATOMS: atom_id res chain seq x y z
N MET A 1 32.06 -17.35 43.40
CA MET A 1 30.83 -16.85 42.77
C MET A 1 31.08 -16.98 41.29
N SER A 2 30.54 -18.05 40.71
CA SER A 2 30.71 -18.37 39.28
C SER A 2 29.87 -17.42 38.47
N THR A 3 30.52 -16.62 37.62
CA THR A 3 29.85 -15.75 36.65
C THR A 3 29.38 -16.63 35.49
N GLU A 4 28.14 -17.08 35.54
CA GLU A 4 27.49 -17.67 34.35
C GLU A 4 27.33 -16.58 33.29
N THR A 5 28.03 -16.76 32.19
CA THR A 5 27.87 -15.96 30.98
C THR A 5 26.44 -16.22 30.43
N PRO A 6 25.63 -15.19 30.18
CA PRO A 6 24.29 -15.43 29.62
C PRO A 6 24.41 -16.02 28.23
N THR A 7 24.11 -17.29 28.09
CA THR A 7 23.98 -18.01 26.81
C THR A 7 22.80 -17.43 26.06
N ILE A 8 23.03 -16.96 24.82
CA ILE A 8 21.97 -16.64 23.87
C ILE A 8 21.25 -17.95 23.58
N PRO A 9 19.92 -18.04 23.69
CA PRO A 9 19.22 -19.27 23.43
C PRO A 9 19.52 -19.75 22.01
N GLU A 10 20.08 -20.95 21.86
CA GLU A 10 20.18 -21.63 20.58
C GLU A 10 18.76 -21.79 20.04
N GLY A 11 18.52 -21.12 18.90
CA GLY A 11 17.26 -21.26 18.19
C GLY A 11 17.04 -22.73 17.85
N THR A 12 15.92 -23.29 18.27
CA THR A 12 15.46 -24.58 17.79
C THR A 12 15.51 -24.54 16.27
N GLU A 13 16.38 -25.34 15.67
CA GLU A 13 16.42 -25.55 14.23
C GLU A 13 14.99 -25.87 13.76
N PRO A 14 14.48 -25.17 12.75
CA PRO A 14 13.21 -25.57 12.15
C PRO A 14 13.41 -26.97 11.60
N LYS A 15 12.71 -27.94 12.16
CA LYS A 15 12.67 -29.29 11.60
C LYS A 15 12.23 -29.19 10.16
N THR A 16 13.16 -29.37 9.24
CA THR A 16 12.91 -29.54 7.81
C THR A 16 11.99 -30.73 7.64
N ALA A 17 10.72 -30.47 7.40
CA ALA A 17 9.85 -31.47 6.85
C ALA A 17 10.31 -31.73 5.41
N GLU A 18 10.61 -32.96 5.05
CA GLU A 18 10.78 -33.42 3.68
C GLU A 18 9.50 -33.07 2.89
N GLY A 19 9.52 -32.03 2.11
CA GLY A 19 8.41 -31.59 1.27
C GLY A 19 8.62 -30.19 0.79
N ASP A 20 9.18 -30.05 -0.41
CA ASP A 20 9.38 -28.81 -1.15
C ASP A 20 10.12 -27.71 -0.33
N GLU A 21 11.42 -27.80 -0.27
CA GLU A 21 12.27 -26.67 0.10
C GLU A 21 11.89 -25.50 -0.82
N VAL A 22 11.12 -24.57 -0.28
CA VAL A 22 10.92 -23.26 -0.90
C VAL A 22 12.26 -22.53 -0.71
N ILE A 23 13.21 -22.84 -1.57
CA ILE A 23 14.37 -21.97 -1.76
C ILE A 23 13.75 -20.69 -2.31
N GLU A 24 13.54 -19.70 -1.46
CA GLU A 24 13.22 -18.37 -1.96
C GLU A 24 14.42 -17.95 -2.82
N PRO A 25 14.28 -17.92 -4.14
CA PRO A 25 15.35 -17.45 -4.99
C PRO A 25 15.61 -16.01 -4.62
N ARG A 26 16.81 -15.69 -4.21
CA ARG A 26 17.23 -14.33 -3.86
C ARG A 26 17.93 -13.75 -5.07
N THR A 27 17.40 -12.65 -5.58
CA THR A 27 18.08 -11.89 -6.63
C THR A 27 19.24 -11.15 -6.00
N GLU A 28 20.46 -11.49 -6.38
CA GLU A 28 21.64 -10.75 -5.95
C GLU A 28 21.68 -9.43 -6.71
N VAL A 29 21.43 -8.34 -6.04
CA VAL A 29 21.65 -6.99 -6.55
C VAL A 29 22.90 -6.45 -5.87
N GLU A 30 23.92 -6.18 -6.66
CA GLU A 30 25.12 -5.54 -6.14
C GLU A 30 24.81 -4.05 -5.93
N LEU A 31 24.94 -3.61 -4.68
CA LEU A 31 24.84 -2.21 -4.30
C LEU A 31 26.24 -1.74 -3.89
N GLY A 32 26.76 -0.77 -4.60
CA GLY A 32 27.99 -0.07 -4.26
C GLY A 32 27.73 1.43 -4.32
N TYR A 33 28.10 2.15 -3.29
CA TYR A 33 27.92 3.60 -3.21
C TYR A 33 29.29 4.28 -3.16
N ALA A 34 29.46 5.36 -3.96
CA ALA A 34 30.69 6.15 -3.98
C ALA A 34 30.92 6.94 -2.65
N GLY A 35 29.98 6.88 -1.73
CA GLY A 35 30.02 7.51 -0.41
C GLY A 35 28.70 7.36 0.33
N ALA A 36 28.65 7.72 1.62
CA ALA A 36 27.41 7.78 2.38
C ALA A 36 26.61 9.02 1.99
N SER A 37 25.31 8.84 1.67
CA SER A 37 24.41 9.95 1.42
C SER A 37 24.29 10.83 2.69
N GLN A 38 24.44 12.15 2.54
CA GLN A 38 24.53 13.07 3.68
C GLN A 38 24.07 14.48 3.34
N VAL A 39 23.89 15.30 4.37
CA VAL A 39 23.68 16.74 4.21
C VAL A 39 24.95 17.46 4.57
N VAL A 40 25.58 18.08 3.60
CA VAL A 40 26.80 18.89 3.76
C VAL A 40 26.38 20.34 3.92
N ALA A 41 26.80 20.98 5.02
CA ALA A 41 26.59 22.41 5.26
C ALA A 41 27.88 23.18 4.97
N ASP A 42 27.79 24.20 4.12
CA ASP A 42 28.91 25.09 3.80
C ASP A 42 28.44 26.56 3.90
N GLY A 43 29.04 27.30 4.82
CA GLY A 43 28.80 28.72 5.03
C GLY A 43 27.34 29.10 5.32
N GLY A 44 26.56 29.37 4.34
CA GLY A 44 25.12 29.72 4.42
C GLY A 44 24.21 28.74 3.68
N ALA A 45 24.76 27.73 3.03
CA ALA A 45 24.06 26.76 2.20
C ALA A 45 24.10 25.37 2.80
N ALA A 46 23.17 24.51 2.38
CA ALA A 46 23.13 23.08 2.69
C ALA A 46 22.89 22.29 1.40
N THR A 47 23.73 21.27 1.16
CA THR A 47 23.56 20.37 0.01
C THR A 47 23.15 18.98 0.51
N VAL A 48 22.00 18.51 0.08
CA VAL A 48 21.57 17.13 0.25
C VAL A 48 22.24 16.32 -0.87
N ALA A 49 23.33 15.64 -0.52
CA ALA A 49 24.13 14.84 -1.42
C ALA A 49 23.68 13.39 -1.34
N LEU A 50 23.15 12.85 -2.45
CA LEU A 50 22.66 11.48 -2.57
C LEU A 50 23.56 10.70 -3.52
N PHE A 51 24.24 9.70 -2.98
CA PHE A 51 25.14 8.84 -3.74
C PHE A 51 24.36 7.64 -4.28
N GLY A 52 24.31 7.55 -5.60
CA GLY A 52 23.66 6.46 -6.31
C GLY A 52 24.55 5.21 -6.39
N ASN A 53 23.94 4.07 -6.70
CA ASN A 53 24.61 2.80 -6.90
C ASN A 53 25.55 2.85 -8.13
N VAL A 54 26.85 2.64 -7.91
CA VAL A 54 27.90 2.68 -8.96
C VAL A 54 27.84 1.50 -9.92
N HIS A 55 27.17 0.41 -9.56
CA HIS A 55 26.99 -0.75 -10.45
C HIS A 55 25.83 -0.57 -11.46
N ARG A 56 25.18 0.59 -11.43
CA ARG A 56 24.15 0.98 -12.40
C ARG A 56 24.69 2.02 -13.38
N SER A 57 23.93 2.25 -14.44
CA SER A 57 24.23 3.34 -15.38
C SER A 57 24.35 4.67 -14.63
N GLU A 58 25.25 5.52 -15.09
CA GLU A 58 25.44 6.85 -14.48
C GLU A 58 24.12 7.62 -14.45
N VAL A 59 23.83 8.19 -13.28
CA VAL A 59 22.70 9.09 -13.06
C VAL A 59 23.21 10.34 -12.38
N ARG A 60 22.82 11.51 -12.89
CA ARG A 60 23.19 12.79 -12.31
C ARG A 60 22.05 13.78 -12.47
N GLY A 61 21.71 14.48 -11.39
CA GLY A 61 20.70 15.52 -11.43
C GLY A 61 20.55 16.20 -10.10
N GLY A 62 19.85 17.33 -10.12
CA GLY A 62 19.61 18.12 -8.93
C GLY A 62 19.48 19.60 -9.25
N GLY A 63 19.75 20.43 -8.27
CA GLY A 63 19.67 21.87 -8.37
C GLY A 63 19.35 22.53 -7.04
N LYS A 64 19.24 23.85 -7.05
CA LYS A 64 18.83 24.62 -5.89
C LYS A 64 17.32 24.49 -5.67
N ILE A 65 16.95 24.12 -4.47
CA ILE A 65 15.55 23.92 -4.05
C ILE A 65 14.91 25.29 -3.74
N LYS A 66 13.78 25.59 -4.39
CA LYS A 66 13.04 26.85 -4.19
C LYS A 66 12.28 26.89 -2.86
N ASP A 67 11.79 25.72 -2.38
CA ASP A 67 11.08 25.60 -1.09
C ASP A 67 11.74 24.52 -0.21
N PRO A 68 12.78 24.89 0.57
CA PRO A 68 13.50 23.97 1.43
C PRO A 68 12.63 23.33 2.53
N LEU A 69 11.58 24.04 2.98
CA LEU A 69 10.73 23.53 4.05
C LEU A 69 9.83 22.41 3.55
N ARG A 70 9.13 22.60 2.42
CA ARG A 70 8.33 21.53 1.80
C ARG A 70 9.19 20.35 1.41
N PHE A 71 10.38 20.60 0.85
CA PHE A 71 11.33 19.55 0.50
C PHE A 71 11.74 18.72 1.73
N ARG A 72 12.10 19.38 2.84
CA ARG A 72 12.41 18.71 4.12
C ARG A 72 11.26 17.82 4.58
N GLU A 73 10.04 18.36 4.61
CA GLU A 73 8.87 17.62 5.08
C GLU A 73 8.51 16.46 4.14
N ALA A 74 8.69 16.65 2.82
CA ALA A 74 8.44 15.59 1.83
C ALA A 74 9.43 14.42 1.98
N LEU A 75 10.74 14.69 2.09
CA LEU A 75 11.74 13.66 2.36
C LEU A 75 11.54 13.01 3.74
N SER A 76 11.11 13.79 4.74
CA SER A 76 10.81 13.25 6.07
C SER A 76 9.58 12.32 6.05
N ALA A 77 8.56 12.64 5.25
CA ALA A 77 7.41 11.77 5.06
C ALA A 77 7.82 10.46 4.35
N LEU A 78 8.75 10.53 3.41
CA LEU A 78 9.30 9.35 2.75
C LEU A 78 10.04 8.44 3.75
N HIS A 79 10.86 9.04 4.61
CA HIS A 79 11.54 8.30 5.70
C HIS A 79 10.54 7.71 6.69
N ASP A 80 9.48 8.44 7.07
CA ASP A 80 8.42 7.92 7.93
C ASP A 80 7.76 6.66 7.31
N VAL A 81 7.62 6.60 5.98
CA VAL A 81 7.14 5.39 5.28
C VAL A 81 8.15 4.25 5.42
N VAL A 82 9.43 4.50 5.10
CA VAL A 82 10.49 3.47 5.20
C VAL A 82 10.55 2.87 6.60
N GLN A 83 10.45 3.69 7.65
CA GLN A 83 10.52 3.24 9.03
C GLN A 83 9.21 2.60 9.56
N SER A 84 8.09 2.74 8.84
CA SER A 84 6.80 2.26 9.32
C SER A 84 6.68 0.74 9.25
N ASP A 85 6.12 0.18 10.33
CA ASP A 85 5.78 -1.24 10.43
C ASP A 85 4.45 -1.37 11.18
N PHE A 86 3.40 -1.79 10.49
CA PHE A 86 2.06 -1.95 11.04
C PHE A 86 1.73 -3.41 11.37
N ARG A 87 2.69 -4.32 11.23
CA ARG A 87 2.52 -5.71 11.65
C ARG A 87 2.49 -5.79 13.17
N TYR A 88 1.57 -6.56 13.70
CA TYR A 88 1.66 -6.98 15.08
C TYR A 88 2.50 -8.27 15.14
N VAL A 89 3.77 -8.12 15.29
CA VAL A 89 4.66 -9.23 15.65
C VAL A 89 4.95 -9.09 17.15
N PRO A 90 4.64 -10.10 17.98
CA PRO A 90 5.16 -10.14 19.34
C PRO A 90 6.69 -10.17 19.22
N LYS A 91 7.35 -9.04 19.48
CA LYS A 91 8.80 -8.96 19.40
C LYS A 91 9.36 -9.75 20.58
N ASP A 92 10.01 -10.86 20.31
CA ASP A 92 10.94 -11.46 21.25
C ASP A 92 12.10 -10.48 21.42
N ARG A 93 12.15 -9.83 22.58
CA ARG A 93 13.18 -8.84 22.91
C ARG A 93 14.37 -9.44 23.64
N THR A 94 14.41 -10.76 23.81
CA THR A 94 15.43 -11.44 24.64
C THR A 94 16.83 -11.16 24.09
N ALA A 95 17.05 -11.33 22.79
CA ALA A 95 18.35 -11.04 22.15
C ALA A 95 18.70 -9.54 22.19
N TYR A 96 17.70 -8.66 21.96
CA TYR A 96 17.91 -7.22 22.07
C TYR A 96 18.23 -6.77 23.50
N LEU A 97 17.57 -7.35 24.49
CA LEU A 97 17.86 -7.04 25.90
C LEU A 97 19.24 -7.55 26.32
N ALA A 98 19.66 -8.73 25.82
CA ALA A 98 21.01 -9.26 26.01
C ALA A 98 22.06 -8.32 25.40
N TYR A 99 21.88 -7.92 24.14
CA TYR A 99 22.74 -6.96 23.46
C TYR A 99 22.79 -5.61 24.20
N THR A 100 21.66 -5.08 24.64
CA THR A 100 21.60 -3.79 25.35
C THR A 100 22.27 -3.85 26.71
N ARG A 101 22.18 -4.99 27.40
CA ARG A 101 22.90 -5.21 28.69
C ARG A 101 24.39 -5.27 28.46
N LEU A 102 24.86 -6.00 27.47
CA LEU A 102 26.28 -6.06 27.10
C LEU A 102 26.82 -4.70 26.67
N LYS A 103 26.08 -3.95 25.86
CA LYS A 103 26.42 -2.59 25.45
C LYS A 103 26.54 -1.63 26.63
N LYS A 104 25.80 -1.82 27.71
CA LYS A 104 25.88 -1.01 28.93
C LYS A 104 27.02 -1.45 29.87
N ALA A 105 27.42 -2.73 29.80
CA ALA A 105 28.36 -3.34 30.73
C ALA A 105 29.82 -3.30 30.24
N SER A 106 30.09 -3.19 28.95
CA SER A 106 31.44 -3.34 28.39
C SER A 106 31.76 -2.35 27.28
N ALA A 107 32.96 -1.81 27.34
CA ALA A 107 33.63 -1.18 26.22
C ALA A 107 34.75 -2.13 25.77
N GLY A 108 34.56 -2.86 24.64
CA GLY A 108 35.59 -3.72 24.10
C GLY A 108 35.14 -4.85 23.18
N LEU A 109 35.97 -5.89 23.09
CA LEU A 109 35.79 -7.05 22.22
C LEU A 109 34.44 -7.76 22.41
N ASP A 110 33.96 -7.87 23.64
CA ASP A 110 32.65 -8.53 23.94
C ASP A 110 31.48 -7.80 23.33
N LEU A 111 31.56 -6.48 23.15
CA LEU A 111 30.50 -5.71 22.49
C LEU A 111 30.42 -6.03 21.00
N TRP A 112 31.56 -6.27 20.36
CA TRP A 112 31.60 -6.60 18.92
C TRP A 112 31.08 -8.01 18.67
N GLU A 113 31.40 -8.98 19.50
CA GLU A 113 30.86 -10.33 19.44
C GLU A 113 29.35 -10.35 19.70
N ALA A 114 28.89 -9.60 20.72
CA ALA A 114 27.46 -9.46 21.01
C ALA A 114 26.69 -8.78 19.87
N GLN A 115 27.29 -7.78 19.23
CA GLN A 115 26.71 -7.12 18.07
C GLN A 115 26.60 -8.09 16.89
N ARG A 116 27.65 -8.87 16.62
CA ARG A 116 27.66 -9.87 15.56
C ARG A 116 26.62 -10.96 15.83
N ALA A 117 26.56 -11.50 17.03
CA ALA A 117 25.58 -12.51 17.42
C ALA A 117 24.13 -11.97 17.32
N TYR A 118 23.91 -10.71 17.68
CA TYR A 118 22.61 -10.06 17.53
C TYR A 118 22.24 -9.86 16.06
N VAL A 119 23.20 -9.48 15.23
CA VAL A 119 23.05 -9.34 13.78
C VAL A 119 22.69 -10.69 13.15
N ASP A 120 23.42 -11.75 13.48
CA ASP A 120 23.17 -13.11 12.99
C ASP A 120 21.81 -13.65 13.46
N TRP A 121 21.43 -13.33 14.70
CA TRP A 121 20.10 -13.69 15.23
C TRP A 121 18.98 -12.95 14.48
N LEU A 122 19.14 -11.65 14.23
CA LEU A 122 18.19 -10.86 13.45
C LEU A 122 18.06 -11.40 12.02
N GLN A 123 19.19 -11.72 11.36
CA GLN A 123 19.15 -12.30 10.00
C GLN A 123 18.35 -13.61 9.93
N ARG A 124 18.42 -14.42 10.98
CA ARG A 124 17.69 -15.70 11.06
C ARG A 124 16.22 -15.52 11.46
N ASN A 125 15.91 -14.59 12.37
CA ASN A 125 14.58 -14.49 12.98
C ASN A 125 13.75 -13.29 12.50
N ASP A 126 14.38 -12.24 11.98
CA ASP A 126 13.71 -11.08 11.35
C ASP A 126 14.55 -10.58 10.15
N PRO A 127 14.62 -11.36 9.07
CA PRO A 127 15.40 -11.00 7.89
C PRO A 127 14.97 -9.66 7.27
N LEU A 128 13.74 -9.22 7.51
CA LEU A 128 13.25 -7.92 7.06
C LEU A 128 13.82 -6.74 7.87
N ALA A 129 14.35 -6.98 9.07
CA ALA A 129 15.06 -5.95 9.83
C ALA A 129 16.39 -5.56 9.16
N PHE A 130 16.92 -6.44 8.31
CA PHE A 130 18.15 -6.23 7.52
C PHE A 130 17.88 -5.97 6.04
N ALA A 131 16.65 -6.11 5.56
CA ALA A 131 16.33 -5.68 4.22
C ALA A 131 16.54 -4.16 4.18
N LEU A 132 17.68 -3.75 3.66
CA LEU A 132 17.95 -2.36 3.31
C LEU A 132 16.88 -1.98 2.27
N LEU A 133 15.88 -1.27 2.73
CA LEU A 133 14.82 -0.74 1.88
C LEU A 133 15.31 0.58 1.28
N ASP A 134 16.48 0.52 0.60
CA ASP A 134 17.07 1.67 -0.04
C ASP A 134 16.11 2.25 -1.08
N PRO A 135 15.80 3.55 -1.03
CA PRO A 135 14.95 4.19 -2.02
C PRO A 135 15.48 4.01 -3.43
N ILE A 136 14.57 3.82 -4.37
CA ILE A 136 14.85 3.99 -5.78
C ILE A 136 14.73 5.48 -6.10
N VAL A 137 15.73 6.04 -6.76
CA VAL A 137 15.72 7.42 -7.24
C VAL A 137 15.80 7.42 -8.76
N SER A 138 14.93 8.20 -9.38
CA SER A 138 14.95 8.42 -10.83
C SER A 138 15.06 9.90 -11.14
N VAL A 139 15.97 10.23 -12.02
CA VAL A 139 16.13 11.57 -12.59
C VAL A 139 15.55 11.54 -14.00
N HIS A 140 14.46 12.26 -14.21
CA HIS A 140 13.75 12.37 -15.49
C HIS A 140 13.72 13.81 -16.00
N PRO A 141 13.38 14.05 -17.27
CA PRO A 141 13.32 15.41 -17.84
C PRO A 141 12.28 16.33 -17.19
N ASP A 142 11.28 15.78 -16.51
CA ASP A 142 10.18 16.53 -15.92
C ASP A 142 10.18 16.52 -14.38
N GLU A 143 10.75 15.49 -13.75
CA GLU A 143 10.81 15.38 -12.29
C GLU A 143 11.97 14.50 -11.81
N ILE A 144 12.41 14.73 -10.58
CA ILE A 144 13.20 13.77 -9.81
C ILE A 144 12.24 13.09 -8.84
N PHE A 145 12.22 11.75 -8.83
CA PHE A 145 11.31 11.04 -7.94
C PHE A 145 11.97 9.90 -7.17
N PHE A 146 11.41 9.63 -6.01
CA PHE A 146 11.85 8.63 -5.05
C PHE A 146 10.74 7.63 -4.83
N GLU A 147 11.06 6.33 -4.82
CA GLU A 147 10.13 5.24 -4.56
C GLU A 147 10.60 4.41 -3.37
N VAL A 148 9.71 4.10 -2.44
CA VAL A 148 10.01 3.32 -1.23
C VAL A 148 8.88 2.39 -0.84
N PHE A 149 9.21 1.38 -0.03
CA PHE A 149 8.26 0.59 0.74
C PHE A 149 8.43 0.79 2.24
N SER A 150 7.34 0.57 2.98
CA SER A 150 7.39 0.38 4.43
C SER A 150 8.09 -0.93 4.79
N LYS A 151 8.62 -1.04 6.04
CA LYS A 151 9.27 -2.28 6.54
C LYS A 151 8.38 -3.52 6.42
N ASP A 152 7.07 -3.34 6.54
CA ASP A 152 6.10 -4.41 6.38
C ASP A 152 5.59 -4.59 4.95
N GLU A 153 6.20 -3.86 3.98
CA GLU A 153 5.82 -3.86 2.55
C GLU A 153 4.32 -3.59 2.28
N GLY A 154 3.59 -3.10 3.27
CA GLY A 154 2.15 -2.84 3.15
C GLY A 154 1.83 -1.45 2.61
N SER A 155 2.79 -0.53 2.65
CA SER A 155 2.70 0.82 2.10
C SER A 155 3.80 1.04 1.06
N TYR A 156 3.43 1.52 -0.10
CA TYR A 156 4.33 2.06 -1.12
C TYR A 156 4.24 3.58 -1.09
N ALA A 157 5.34 4.28 -1.30
CA ALA A 157 5.30 5.71 -1.52
C ALA A 157 6.19 6.14 -2.69
N LYS A 158 5.70 7.13 -3.46
CA LYS A 158 6.46 7.87 -4.46
C LYS A 158 6.44 9.36 -4.09
N LEU A 159 7.61 9.96 -3.93
CA LEU A 159 7.77 11.40 -3.84
C LEU A 159 8.28 11.90 -5.20
N GLY A 160 7.51 12.72 -5.90
CA GLY A 160 7.91 13.44 -7.09
C GLY A 160 8.26 14.89 -6.75
N VAL A 161 9.42 15.31 -7.21
CA VAL A 161 9.92 16.69 -7.16
C VAL A 161 9.94 17.22 -8.58
N ASP A 162 8.93 17.98 -8.96
CA ASP A 162 8.85 18.60 -10.29
C ASP A 162 10.05 19.53 -10.52
N LEU A 163 10.59 19.59 -11.73
CA LEU A 163 11.75 20.47 -12.00
C LEU A 163 11.45 21.93 -11.75
N SER A 164 10.17 22.36 -11.75
CA SER A 164 9.78 23.70 -11.35
C SER A 164 10.07 24.03 -9.88
N ALA A 165 10.26 23.00 -9.02
CA ALA A 165 10.70 23.14 -7.62
C ALA A 165 12.19 23.48 -7.50
N LEU A 166 12.94 23.34 -8.59
CA LEU A 166 14.39 23.49 -8.64
C LEU A 166 14.80 24.67 -9.52
N GLU A 167 16.02 25.17 -9.30
CA GLU A 167 16.87 25.77 -10.29
C GLU A 167 17.84 24.66 -10.72
N PRO A 168 17.58 23.97 -11.84
CA PRO A 168 18.26 22.73 -12.16
C PRO A 168 19.74 22.97 -12.50
N ASP A 169 20.58 22.00 -12.16
CA ASP A 169 21.98 21.99 -12.56
C ASP A 169 22.11 21.73 -14.07
N ALA A 170 23.20 22.22 -14.66
CA ALA A 170 23.50 21.95 -16.07
C ALA A 170 23.85 20.47 -16.29
N ASN A 171 23.52 19.95 -17.48
CA ASN A 171 23.90 18.62 -17.95
C ASN A 171 23.43 17.46 -17.05
N PRO A 172 22.12 17.28 -16.82
CA PRO A 172 21.60 16.09 -16.13
C PRO A 172 21.85 14.83 -16.96
N ILE A 173 22.08 13.71 -16.28
CA ILE A 173 22.12 12.37 -16.87
C ILE A 173 20.91 11.62 -16.33
N PHE A 174 19.92 11.41 -17.20
CA PHE A 174 18.67 10.77 -16.83
C PHE A 174 18.83 9.28 -16.61
N GLY A 175 18.12 8.74 -15.63
CA GLY A 175 18.20 7.32 -15.31
C GLY A 175 17.59 7.00 -13.96
N THR A 176 17.80 5.75 -13.53
CA THR A 176 17.30 5.23 -12.25
C THR A 176 18.43 4.57 -11.48
N THR A 177 18.53 4.87 -10.18
CA THR A 177 19.54 4.30 -9.28
C THR A 177 18.93 4.04 -7.91
N ASN A 178 19.68 3.37 -7.02
CA ASN A 178 19.34 3.25 -5.60
C ASN A 178 20.21 4.23 -4.80
N ILE A 179 19.73 4.68 -3.66
CA ILE A 179 20.47 5.53 -2.73
C ILE A 179 20.43 4.93 -1.33
N ASP A 180 21.52 5.09 -0.56
CA ASP A 180 21.55 4.80 0.87
C ASP A 180 20.75 5.87 1.63
N PHE A 181 19.69 5.47 2.35
CA PHE A 181 18.81 6.37 3.10
C PHE A 181 19.00 6.16 4.60
N SER A 182 20.18 6.53 5.09
CA SER A 182 20.61 6.33 6.46
C SER A 182 19.94 7.28 7.46
N ASP A 183 20.02 6.93 8.75
CA ASP A 183 19.56 7.79 9.85
C ASP A 183 20.39 9.09 9.93
N GLU A 184 21.66 9.06 9.54
CA GLU A 184 22.53 10.23 9.45
C GLU A 184 22.04 11.21 8.40
N LEU A 185 21.69 10.71 7.21
CA LEU A 185 21.07 11.52 6.14
C LEU A 185 19.77 12.15 6.65
N PHE A 186 18.91 11.35 7.29
CA PHE A 186 17.66 11.86 7.85
C PHE A 186 17.91 12.93 8.92
N GLY A 187 18.86 12.73 9.83
CA GLY A 187 19.28 13.72 10.82
C GLY A 187 19.76 15.03 10.18
N GLY A 188 20.45 14.93 9.04
CA GLY A 188 20.87 16.07 8.22
C GLY A 188 19.66 16.81 7.61
N ILE A 189 18.73 16.06 6.99
CA ILE A 189 17.50 16.60 6.40
C ILE A 189 16.69 17.39 7.44
N GLN A 190 16.56 16.89 8.69
CA GLN A 190 15.83 17.60 9.75
C GLN A 190 16.45 18.96 10.11
N ARG A 191 17.71 19.22 9.77
CA ARG A 191 18.41 20.48 10.01
C ARG A 191 18.23 21.51 8.90
N LEU A 192 17.62 21.15 7.77
CA LEU A 192 17.29 22.11 6.71
C LEU A 192 16.34 23.20 7.22
N ARG A 193 16.58 24.43 6.80
CA ARG A 193 15.83 25.62 7.23
C ARG A 193 15.41 26.45 6.01
N SER A 194 14.26 27.10 6.09
CA SER A 194 13.71 27.93 5.01
C SER A 194 14.57 29.14 4.64
N TYR A 195 15.36 29.63 5.59
CA TYR A 195 16.25 30.79 5.40
C TYR A 195 17.66 30.42 4.89
N ARG A 196 17.94 29.13 4.70
CA ARG A 196 19.21 28.66 4.14
C ARG A 196 19.00 28.17 2.71
N GLU A 197 19.93 28.52 1.84
CA GLU A 197 19.96 27.93 0.51
C GLU A 197 20.12 26.40 0.64
N THR A 198 19.27 25.66 -0.06
CA THR A 198 19.30 24.20 -0.05
C THR A 198 19.44 23.69 -1.47
N ARG A 199 20.39 22.81 -1.71
CA ARG A 199 20.60 22.13 -2.98
C ARG A 199 20.32 20.64 -2.81
N LEU A 200 19.78 20.04 -3.87
CA LEU A 200 19.72 18.59 -4.05
C LEU A 200 20.78 18.21 -5.07
N ALA A 201 21.57 17.18 -4.78
CA ALA A 201 22.50 16.59 -5.72
C ALA A 201 22.38 15.07 -5.67
N VAL A 202 22.07 14.46 -6.81
CA VAL A 202 22.04 13.02 -7.04
C VAL A 202 23.16 12.68 -7.99
N ALA A 203 24.07 11.77 -7.60
CA ALA A 203 25.17 11.33 -8.46
C ALA A 203 25.55 9.87 -8.17
N SER A 204 25.70 9.03 -9.22
CA SER A 204 26.19 7.65 -9.06
C SER A 204 27.73 7.58 -8.96
N HIS A 205 28.47 8.60 -9.44
CA HIS A 205 29.91 8.62 -9.43
C HIS A 205 30.44 9.86 -8.70
N ALA A 206 31.54 9.70 -7.97
CA ALA A 206 32.10 10.70 -7.05
C ALA A 206 32.59 12.03 -7.68
N VAL A 207 32.62 12.14 -8.99
CA VAL A 207 33.26 13.26 -9.72
C VAL A 207 32.53 14.61 -9.57
N ALA A 208 31.30 14.64 -9.06
CA ALA A 208 30.50 15.85 -9.01
C ALA A 208 30.43 16.52 -7.61
N LEU A 209 30.94 15.90 -6.57
CA LEU A 209 30.94 16.43 -5.20
C LEU A 209 32.36 16.52 -4.71
N THR A 210 33.00 17.68 -4.92
CA THR A 210 34.32 18.01 -4.36
C THR A 210 34.25 18.08 -2.85
N THR A 211 34.35 16.92 -2.19
CA THR A 211 34.80 16.82 -0.80
C THR A 211 36.21 16.27 -0.83
N THR A 212 37.13 17.00 -0.21
CA THR A 212 38.52 16.63 -0.03
C THR A 212 38.64 15.31 0.74
N GLY A 213 38.77 14.21 0.03
CA GLY A 213 38.98 12.88 0.55
C GLY A 213 38.79 11.85 -0.56
N VAL A 214 39.69 10.87 -0.65
CA VAL A 214 39.53 9.75 -1.58
C VAL A 214 38.24 9.04 -1.22
N PRO A 215 37.27 8.89 -2.12
CA PRO A 215 36.02 8.19 -1.82
C PRO A 215 36.34 6.72 -1.57
N GLU A 216 36.16 6.27 -0.35
CA GLU A 216 36.13 4.85 -0.03
C GLU A 216 34.80 4.32 -0.57
N VAL A 217 34.85 3.48 -1.61
CA VAL A 217 33.65 2.86 -2.16
C VAL A 217 33.09 1.92 -1.10
N LEU A 218 31.95 2.29 -0.53
CA LEU A 218 31.22 1.44 0.40
C LEU A 218 30.51 0.34 -0.40
N GLU A 219 31.20 -0.76 -0.67
CA GLU A 219 30.59 -1.94 -1.27
C GLU A 219 29.73 -2.67 -0.21
N LYS A 220 28.44 -2.63 -0.41
CA LYS A 220 27.50 -3.47 0.32
C LYS A 220 26.92 -4.49 -0.68
N LYS A 221 27.37 -5.74 -0.60
CA LYS A 221 26.67 -6.84 -1.30
C LYS A 221 25.37 -7.13 -0.54
N VAL A 222 24.29 -6.56 -1.02
CA VAL A 222 22.97 -6.77 -0.42
C VAL A 222 22.17 -7.73 -1.29
N ARG A 223 21.72 -8.82 -0.68
CA ARG A 223 20.75 -9.72 -1.30
C ARG A 223 19.38 -9.10 -1.16
N VAL A 224 18.90 -8.47 -2.21
CA VAL A 224 17.54 -7.91 -2.25
C VAL A 224 16.55 -9.07 -2.26
N PRO A 225 15.61 -9.14 -1.31
CA PRO A 225 14.58 -10.17 -1.33
C PRO A 225 13.76 -10.08 -2.61
N ASP A 226 13.49 -11.21 -3.27
CA ASP A 226 12.60 -11.25 -4.43
C ASP A 226 11.21 -10.68 -4.11
N ALA A 227 10.78 -10.77 -2.85
CA ALA A 227 9.57 -10.12 -2.34
C ALA A 227 9.55 -8.61 -2.59
N TRP A 228 10.67 -7.91 -2.40
CA TRP A 228 10.77 -6.47 -2.62
C TRP A 228 10.59 -6.11 -4.10
N LEU A 229 11.28 -6.82 -5.01
CA LEU A 229 11.12 -6.65 -6.46
C LEU A 229 9.67 -6.94 -6.87
N ARG A 230 9.11 -8.04 -6.39
CA ARG A 230 7.72 -8.39 -6.62
C ARG A 230 6.77 -7.29 -6.14
N GLY A 231 7.01 -6.69 -4.97
CA GLY A 231 6.24 -5.57 -4.44
C GLY A 231 6.12 -4.43 -5.46
N PHE A 232 7.23 -4.01 -6.08
CA PHE A 232 7.23 -2.99 -7.14
C PHE A 232 6.41 -3.41 -8.35
N LEU A 233 6.56 -4.66 -8.82
CA LEU A 233 5.80 -5.17 -9.97
C LEU A 233 4.30 -5.20 -9.66
N GLN A 234 3.92 -5.56 -8.42
CA GLN A 234 2.52 -5.58 -8.00
C GLN A 234 1.92 -4.17 -7.88
N VAL A 235 2.67 -3.19 -7.38
CA VAL A 235 2.23 -1.78 -7.35
C VAL A 235 1.95 -1.28 -8.76
N GLN A 236 2.85 -1.56 -9.71
CA GLN A 236 2.69 -1.15 -11.09
C GLN A 236 1.47 -1.82 -11.74
N SER A 237 1.32 -3.12 -11.54
CA SER A 237 0.18 -3.86 -12.03
C SER A 237 -1.14 -3.32 -11.47
N ALA A 238 -1.21 -3.08 -10.15
CA ALA A 238 -2.39 -2.48 -9.52
C ALA A 238 -2.68 -1.07 -10.06
N GLY A 239 -1.67 -0.25 -10.26
CA GLY A 239 -1.83 1.12 -10.78
C GLY A 239 -2.50 1.20 -12.14
N THR A 240 -2.35 0.18 -12.99
CA THR A 240 -2.96 0.14 -14.34
C THR A 240 -4.40 -0.43 -14.35
N LEU A 241 -4.90 -0.94 -13.22
CA LEU A 241 -6.27 -1.46 -13.12
C LEU A 241 -7.32 -0.33 -13.18
N PRO A 242 -8.55 -0.63 -13.61
CA PRO A 242 -9.67 0.32 -13.57
C PRO A 242 -9.89 0.86 -12.17
N ARG A 243 -10.04 2.18 -12.04
CA ARG A 243 -10.16 2.87 -10.76
C ARG A 243 -11.20 3.97 -10.77
N THR A 244 -11.81 4.21 -9.62
CA THR A 244 -12.66 5.37 -9.36
C THR A 244 -11.81 6.43 -8.67
N VAL A 245 -11.92 7.68 -9.12
CA VAL A 245 -11.13 8.80 -8.57
C VAL A 245 -12.09 9.84 -7.99
N PHE A 246 -11.75 10.34 -6.81
CA PHE A 246 -12.40 11.48 -6.19
C PHE A 246 -11.38 12.32 -5.42
N ARG A 247 -11.75 13.55 -5.09
CA ARG A 247 -10.86 14.50 -4.43
C ARG A 247 -11.24 14.73 -2.98
N LEU A 248 -10.23 14.88 -2.13
CA LEU A 248 -10.33 15.34 -0.74
C LEU A 248 -9.60 16.69 -0.59
N ALA A 249 -10.15 17.54 0.23
CA ALA A 249 -9.38 18.65 0.79
C ALA A 249 -8.47 18.13 1.92
N PRO A 250 -7.33 18.78 2.20
CA PRO A 250 -6.44 18.36 3.29
C PRO A 250 -7.13 18.27 4.65
N ILE A 251 -8.10 19.14 4.90
CA ILE A 251 -8.90 19.16 6.14
C ILE A 251 -9.75 17.91 6.29
N ASP A 252 -10.25 17.34 5.19
CA ASP A 252 -11.08 16.13 5.23
C ASP A 252 -10.25 14.95 5.76
N LEU A 253 -9.04 14.77 5.22
CA LEU A 253 -8.13 13.75 5.70
C LEU A 253 -7.64 14.06 7.13
N TYR A 254 -7.37 15.32 7.45
CA TYR A 254 -7.02 15.72 8.82
C TYR A 254 -8.10 15.28 9.83
N ASN A 255 -9.37 15.47 9.52
CA ASN A 255 -10.48 15.07 10.37
C ASN A 255 -10.54 13.55 10.57
N VAL A 256 -10.29 12.77 9.50
CA VAL A 256 -10.12 11.31 9.60
C VAL A 256 -9.00 10.96 10.56
N LEU A 257 -7.81 11.53 10.36
CA LEU A 257 -6.63 11.22 11.17
C LEU A 257 -6.81 11.66 12.63
N ARG A 258 -7.43 12.82 12.86
CA ARG A 258 -7.78 13.30 14.21
C ARG A 258 -8.70 12.31 14.92
N HIS A 259 -9.76 11.85 14.25
CA HIS A 259 -10.66 10.86 14.81
C HIS A 259 -9.96 9.54 15.16
N LEU A 260 -9.14 9.03 14.24
CA LEU A 260 -8.35 7.81 14.44
C LEU A 260 -7.37 7.93 15.62
N ARG A 261 -6.78 9.12 15.82
CA ARG A 261 -5.85 9.40 16.91
C ARG A 261 -6.58 9.49 18.27
N LEU A 262 -7.72 10.16 18.32
CA LEU A 262 -8.51 10.30 19.55
C LEU A 262 -9.11 8.97 20.01
N ASN A 263 -9.38 8.06 19.08
CA ASN A 263 -9.94 6.75 19.34
C ASN A 263 -8.90 5.63 19.11
N ALA A 264 -7.60 5.94 19.23
CA ALA A 264 -6.56 4.92 19.20
C ALA A 264 -6.83 3.96 20.38
N ASP A 265 -6.97 2.66 20.07
CA ASP A 265 -7.10 1.65 21.10
C ASP A 265 -5.88 1.72 22.03
N VAL A 266 -6.08 2.18 23.23
CA VAL A 266 -5.09 2.00 24.29
C VAL A 266 -4.96 0.49 24.48
N PRO A 267 -3.76 -0.10 24.42
CA PRO A 267 -3.59 -1.49 24.74
C PRO A 267 -4.07 -1.69 26.17
N THR A 268 -5.20 -2.32 26.37
CA THR A 268 -5.66 -2.69 27.71
C THR A 268 -4.74 -3.79 28.23
N THR A 269 -3.67 -3.38 28.89
CA THR A 269 -2.80 -4.26 29.66
C THR A 269 -3.49 -4.88 30.88
N SER A 270 -4.77 -4.56 31.12
CA SER A 270 -5.56 -5.01 32.25
C SER A 270 -6.93 -5.57 31.84
N ALA A 271 -6.94 -6.58 30.97
CA ALA A 271 -8.11 -7.44 30.93
C ALA A 271 -7.98 -8.43 32.10
N ALA A 272 -8.81 -8.26 33.13
CA ALA A 272 -8.92 -9.24 34.20
C ALA A 272 -9.15 -10.65 33.62
N PRO A 273 -8.48 -11.69 34.14
CA PRO A 273 -8.66 -13.06 33.65
C PRO A 273 -10.15 -13.43 33.71
N GLY A 274 -10.72 -13.88 32.57
CA GLY A 274 -12.08 -14.41 32.52
C GLY A 274 -13.14 -13.48 31.89
N LYS A 275 -12.86 -12.22 31.57
CA LYS A 275 -13.81 -11.39 30.76
C LYS A 275 -13.53 -11.57 29.28
N ALA A 276 -14.55 -12.01 28.53
CA ALA A 276 -14.51 -12.06 27.08
C ALA A 276 -14.09 -10.70 26.54
N LYS A 277 -13.01 -10.67 25.72
CA LYS A 277 -12.60 -9.45 25.02
C LYS A 277 -13.78 -8.96 24.19
N PRO A 278 -14.17 -7.68 24.29
CA PRO A 278 -15.25 -7.17 23.46
C PRO A 278 -14.94 -7.48 22.01
N LYS A 279 -15.89 -8.03 21.26
CA LYS A 279 -15.77 -8.28 19.82
C LYS A 279 -15.48 -6.93 19.17
N ARG A 280 -14.23 -6.73 18.77
CA ARG A 280 -13.82 -5.52 18.06
C ARG A 280 -14.53 -5.54 16.72
N GLY A 281 -15.42 -4.58 16.50
CA GLY A 281 -16.03 -4.36 15.19
C GLY A 281 -14.99 -4.06 14.12
N GLY A 282 -15.37 -4.12 12.86
CA GLY A 282 -14.48 -3.87 11.70
C GLY A 282 -13.70 -2.56 11.85
N ARG A 283 -12.44 -2.57 11.45
CA ARG A 283 -11.53 -1.42 11.51
C ARG A 283 -11.35 -0.77 10.14
N GLY A 284 -12.32 -0.95 9.26
CA GLY A 284 -12.31 -0.38 7.92
C GLY A 284 -12.69 1.11 7.89
N MET A 285 -12.58 1.68 6.72
CA MET A 285 -13.20 2.94 6.35
C MET A 285 -14.02 2.69 5.10
N ARG A 286 -15.29 3.06 5.14
CA ARG A 286 -16.20 2.96 4.02
C ARG A 286 -16.25 4.32 3.32
N ILE A 287 -16.09 4.33 2.02
CA ILE A 287 -16.13 5.52 1.19
C ILE A 287 -17.40 5.41 0.35
N GLU A 288 -18.32 6.33 0.54
CA GLU A 288 -19.62 6.39 -0.13
C GLU A 288 -19.59 7.52 -1.17
N LEU A 289 -19.73 7.15 -2.43
CA LEU A 289 -19.69 8.04 -3.58
C LEU A 289 -21.04 8.04 -4.26
N VAL A 290 -21.76 9.16 -4.18
CA VAL A 290 -23.06 9.34 -4.86
C VAL A 290 -22.90 10.47 -5.87
N PRO A 291 -23.28 10.27 -7.15
CA PRO A 291 -23.17 11.30 -8.17
C PRO A 291 -23.92 12.58 -7.77
N GLY A 292 -23.22 13.71 -7.85
CA GLY A 292 -23.79 15.01 -7.48
C GLY A 292 -23.77 15.34 -5.99
N GLU A 293 -23.34 14.39 -5.13
CA GLU A 293 -23.17 14.62 -3.67
C GLU A 293 -21.69 14.67 -3.29
N ALA A 294 -21.40 15.30 -2.14
CA ALA A 294 -20.05 15.25 -1.56
C ALA A 294 -19.73 13.82 -1.12
N PRO A 295 -18.56 13.27 -1.44
CA PRO A 295 -18.12 11.99 -0.93
C PRO A 295 -18.18 11.94 0.61
N ARG A 296 -18.57 10.79 1.16
CA ARG A 296 -18.65 10.57 2.61
C ARG A 296 -17.64 9.51 3.04
N LEU A 297 -16.86 9.82 4.07
CA LEU A 297 -15.91 8.90 4.68
C LEU A 297 -16.52 8.38 5.99
N VAL A 298 -16.86 7.10 6.03
CA VAL A 298 -17.51 6.48 7.20
C VAL A 298 -16.49 5.63 7.94
N LEU A 299 -16.20 6.00 9.18
CA LEU A 299 -15.20 5.34 10.02
C LEU A 299 -15.82 4.23 10.85
N GLU A 300 -15.47 2.99 10.58
CA GLU A 300 -15.90 1.81 11.33
C GLU A 300 -14.99 1.57 12.56
N PRO A 301 -15.48 1.03 13.69
CA PRO A 301 -16.86 0.59 13.95
C PRO A 301 -17.76 1.72 14.49
N TRP A 302 -17.26 2.95 14.59
CA TRP A 302 -17.99 4.06 15.24
C TRP A 302 -19.12 4.59 14.36
N GLU A 303 -19.12 4.24 13.06
CA GLU A 303 -20.05 4.76 12.05
C GLU A 303 -20.06 6.29 12.01
N VAL A 304 -18.90 6.91 12.25
CA VAL A 304 -18.73 8.35 12.16
C VAL A 304 -18.59 8.72 10.70
N VAL A 305 -19.50 9.57 10.24
CA VAL A 305 -19.48 10.14 8.88
C VAL A 305 -18.68 11.41 8.90
N ILE A 306 -17.68 11.49 8.03
CA ILE A 306 -16.93 12.70 7.75
C ILE A 306 -17.26 13.09 6.31
N PRO A 307 -18.09 14.12 6.10
CA PRO A 307 -18.36 14.64 4.77
C PRO A 307 -17.10 15.31 4.23
N THR A 308 -16.91 15.24 2.92
CA THR A 308 -15.78 15.88 2.27
C THR A 308 -16.15 17.30 1.81
N THR A 309 -15.15 18.16 1.74
CA THR A 309 -15.34 19.58 1.40
C THR A 309 -14.77 19.95 0.03
N ALA A 310 -14.12 19.02 -0.67
CA ALA A 310 -13.44 19.28 -1.95
C ALA A 310 -14.39 19.34 -3.17
N GLY A 311 -15.68 19.17 -2.97
CA GLY A 311 -16.70 19.21 -4.02
C GLY A 311 -17.51 17.93 -4.12
N VAL A 312 -18.32 17.84 -5.17
CA VAL A 312 -19.22 16.71 -5.40
C VAL A 312 -18.54 15.62 -6.23
N PHE A 313 -19.01 14.37 -6.06
CA PHE A 313 -18.55 13.27 -6.89
C PHE A 313 -19.16 13.36 -8.30
N THR A 314 -18.30 13.38 -9.31
CA THR A 314 -18.67 13.55 -10.72
C THR A 314 -18.86 12.23 -11.49
N GLY A 315 -18.71 11.09 -10.80
CA GLY A 315 -18.96 9.79 -11.40
C GLY A 315 -20.42 9.61 -11.82
N THR A 316 -20.67 8.64 -12.68
CA THR A 316 -22.02 8.42 -13.26
C THR A 316 -22.90 7.53 -12.38
N LYS A 317 -22.35 6.90 -11.34
CA LYS A 317 -23.05 5.90 -10.53
C LYS A 317 -22.64 5.93 -9.08
N PRO A 318 -23.59 5.58 -8.18
CA PRO A 318 -23.27 5.36 -6.79
C PRO A 318 -22.28 4.22 -6.63
N GLU A 319 -21.27 4.42 -5.80
CA GLU A 319 -20.29 3.42 -5.46
C GLU A 319 -19.99 3.47 -3.97
N VAL A 320 -19.84 2.30 -3.35
CA VAL A 320 -19.35 2.17 -1.98
C VAL A 320 -18.13 1.29 -1.98
N VAL A 321 -17.01 1.84 -1.51
CA VAL A 321 -15.75 1.10 -1.40
C VAL A 321 -15.34 1.05 0.06
N ARG A 322 -15.09 -0.17 0.55
CA ARG A 322 -14.52 -0.36 1.88
C ARG A 322 -13.03 -0.60 1.77
N ILE A 323 -12.26 0.21 2.47
CA ILE A 323 -10.80 0.07 2.55
C ILE A 323 -10.37 -0.34 3.96
N TRP A 324 -9.26 -1.05 4.02
CA TRP A 324 -8.60 -1.44 5.26
C TRP A 324 -7.21 -0.78 5.32
N GLY A 325 -6.55 -0.87 6.47
CA GLY A 325 -5.24 -0.24 6.63
C GLY A 325 -5.28 1.27 6.81
N ARG A 326 -6.45 1.85 7.16
CA ARG A 326 -6.64 3.30 7.35
C ARG A 326 -5.61 3.96 8.29
N ARG A 327 -4.99 3.19 9.23
CA ARG A 327 -3.92 3.70 10.10
C ARG A 327 -2.68 4.11 9.31
N ARG A 328 -2.45 3.51 8.15
CA ARG A 328 -1.34 3.86 7.25
C ARG A 328 -1.49 5.26 6.65
N LEU A 329 -2.71 5.81 6.63
CA LEU A 329 -2.95 7.20 6.22
C LEU A 329 -2.27 8.21 7.15
N LEU A 330 -1.87 7.83 8.38
CA LEU A 330 -1.05 8.65 9.27
C LEU A 330 0.30 9.03 8.65
N LEU A 331 0.78 8.27 7.67
CA LEU A 331 2.01 8.57 6.92
C LEU A 331 1.91 9.87 6.11
N LEU A 332 0.69 10.31 5.76
CA LEU A 332 0.45 11.58 5.09
C LEU A 332 0.40 12.78 6.05
N ARG A 333 0.34 12.55 7.36
CA ARG A 333 0.11 13.60 8.38
C ARG A 333 1.07 14.78 8.26
N ARG A 334 2.35 14.49 7.99
CA ARG A 334 3.41 15.49 7.91
C ARG A 334 3.21 16.47 6.75
N LEU A 335 2.61 15.99 5.67
CA LEU A 335 2.41 16.76 4.45
C LEU A 335 1.10 17.54 4.41
N LEU A 336 0.11 17.20 5.25
CA LEU A 336 -1.20 17.86 5.24
C LEU A 336 -1.15 19.39 5.37
N PRO A 337 -0.26 19.98 6.22
CA PRO A 337 -0.17 21.45 6.32
C PRO A 337 0.28 22.16 5.04
N PHE A 338 0.89 21.42 4.11
CA PHE A 338 1.43 21.94 2.85
C PHE A 338 0.61 21.50 1.63
N ALA A 339 -0.38 20.62 1.85
CA ALA A 339 -1.14 20.03 0.77
C ALA A 339 -2.15 21.01 0.18
N ASP A 340 -2.24 21.04 -1.15
CA ASP A 340 -3.26 21.77 -1.91
C ASP A 340 -4.50 20.90 -2.12
N SER A 341 -4.32 19.61 -2.41
CA SER A 341 -5.37 18.63 -2.65
C SER A 341 -4.88 17.19 -2.49
N ILE A 342 -5.82 16.26 -2.35
CA ILE A 342 -5.53 14.83 -2.29
C ILE A 342 -6.47 14.12 -3.25
N ASP A 343 -5.94 13.55 -4.32
CA ASP A 343 -6.72 12.70 -5.23
C ASP A 343 -6.67 11.25 -4.72
N VAL A 344 -7.83 10.64 -4.50
CA VAL A 344 -7.96 9.27 -4.00
C VAL A 344 -8.37 8.37 -5.14
N HIS A 345 -7.58 7.33 -5.41
CA HIS A 345 -7.81 6.35 -6.44
C HIS A 345 -8.20 5.02 -5.79
N LEU A 346 -9.40 4.54 -6.07
CA LEU A 346 -9.97 3.32 -5.49
C LEU A 346 -10.09 2.24 -6.55
N LEU A 347 -9.49 1.09 -6.31
CA LEU A 347 -9.59 -0.07 -7.20
C LEU A 347 -10.78 -0.97 -6.84
N GLY A 348 -11.30 -0.90 -5.61
CA GLY A 348 -12.43 -1.69 -5.13
C GLY A 348 -12.31 -2.02 -3.65
N SER A 349 -13.36 -2.61 -3.11
CA SER A 349 -13.36 -3.08 -1.74
C SER A 349 -12.36 -4.23 -1.57
N GLY A 350 -11.39 -4.06 -0.67
CA GLY A 350 -10.32 -5.04 -0.45
C GLY A 350 -9.25 -5.10 -1.54
N LEU A 351 -9.29 -4.18 -2.50
CA LEU A 351 -8.23 -3.96 -3.47
C LEU A 351 -7.39 -2.74 -3.06
N PRO A 352 -6.22 -2.53 -3.68
CA PRO A 352 -5.37 -1.39 -3.38
C PRO A 352 -6.07 -0.04 -3.54
N SER A 353 -5.56 0.95 -2.83
CA SER A 353 -5.94 2.34 -2.99
C SER A 353 -4.71 3.23 -3.02
N PHE A 354 -4.76 4.31 -3.80
CA PHE A 354 -3.68 5.29 -3.88
C PHE A 354 -4.20 6.66 -3.45
N TYR A 355 -3.36 7.37 -2.72
CA TYR A 355 -3.61 8.73 -2.23
C TYR A 355 -2.53 9.63 -2.80
N VAL A 356 -2.90 10.50 -3.73
CA VAL A 356 -2.00 11.42 -4.41
C VAL A 356 -2.14 12.80 -3.79
N LEU A 357 -1.24 13.15 -2.90
CA LEU A 357 -1.18 14.46 -2.25
C LEU A 357 -0.33 15.40 -3.11
N ARG A 358 -0.89 16.57 -3.46
CA ARG A 358 -0.22 17.64 -4.18
C ARG A 358 0.13 18.78 -3.24
N ALA A 359 1.36 19.25 -3.28
CA ALA A 359 1.89 20.32 -2.44
C ALA A 359 2.80 21.25 -3.28
N GLY A 360 2.21 22.16 -4.05
CA GLY A 360 2.92 22.96 -5.04
C GLY A 360 3.58 22.09 -6.10
N ALA A 361 4.91 22.21 -6.23
CA ALA A 361 5.71 21.41 -7.15
C ALA A 361 6.14 20.03 -6.60
N PHE A 362 5.60 19.62 -5.46
CA PHE A 362 5.83 18.31 -4.87
C PHE A 362 4.57 17.45 -4.98
N THR A 363 4.75 16.17 -5.31
CA THR A 363 3.65 15.20 -5.36
C THR A 363 4.04 13.99 -4.53
N PHE A 364 3.19 13.61 -3.59
CA PHE A 364 3.40 12.44 -2.76
C PHE A 364 2.28 11.43 -2.97
N THR A 365 2.62 10.27 -3.52
CA THR A 365 1.69 9.16 -3.74
C THR A 365 1.90 8.12 -2.66
N LEU A 366 0.87 7.81 -1.88
CA LEU A 366 0.83 6.70 -0.94
C LEU A 366 -0.04 5.59 -1.50
N GLY A 367 0.53 4.42 -1.76
CA GLY A 367 -0.18 3.22 -2.20
C GLY A 367 -0.37 2.24 -1.04
N LEU A 368 -1.60 1.83 -0.78
CA LEU A 368 -1.95 0.84 0.24
C LEU A 368 -2.36 -0.46 -0.42
N SER A 369 -1.86 -1.59 0.10
CA SER A 369 -2.05 -2.94 -0.49
C SER A 369 -3.48 -3.50 -0.39
N GLY A 370 -4.40 -2.80 0.24
CA GLY A 370 -5.81 -3.17 0.37
C GLY A 370 -6.17 -3.76 1.72
N PHE A 371 -5.25 -4.43 2.43
CA PHE A 371 -5.49 -5.01 3.75
C PHE A 371 -4.42 -4.60 4.75
N THR A 372 -4.78 -4.52 6.03
CA THR A 372 -3.85 -4.11 7.10
C THR A 372 -2.70 -5.10 7.28
N SER A 373 -2.98 -6.39 7.12
CA SER A 373 -2.04 -7.49 7.36
C SER A 373 -1.39 -8.04 6.10
N ALA A 374 -1.83 -7.63 4.91
CA ALA A 374 -1.26 -8.05 3.65
C ALA A 374 -0.27 -7.01 3.14
N ASN A 375 0.90 -7.46 2.71
CA ASN A 375 1.86 -6.63 2.01
C ASN A 375 1.71 -6.76 0.49
N TRP A 376 2.39 -5.91 -0.26
CA TRP A 376 2.32 -5.89 -1.72
C TRP A 376 2.85 -7.17 -2.37
N ALA A 377 3.83 -7.82 -1.74
CA ALA A 377 4.42 -9.05 -2.25
C ALA A 377 3.59 -10.30 -1.95
N GLN A 378 2.81 -10.29 -0.86
CA GLN A 378 2.06 -11.45 -0.36
C GLN A 378 0.55 -11.34 -0.54
N ALA A 379 0.04 -10.16 -0.91
CA ALA A 379 -1.37 -9.94 -1.25
C ALA A 379 -1.77 -10.75 -2.50
N VAL A 380 -3.00 -10.57 -2.96
CA VAL A 380 -3.43 -11.10 -4.27
C VAL A 380 -2.44 -10.60 -5.33
N SER A 381 -1.96 -11.50 -6.17
CA SER A 381 -1.08 -11.14 -7.27
C SER A 381 -1.86 -10.33 -8.30
N PHE A 382 -1.75 -9.01 -8.28
CA PHE A 382 -2.51 -8.10 -9.15
C PHE A 382 -2.10 -8.24 -10.62
N ASP A 383 -0.87 -8.67 -10.87
CA ASP A 383 -0.38 -9.02 -12.20
C ASP A 383 -1.18 -10.17 -12.84
N LEU A 384 -1.80 -11.05 -12.03
CA LEU A 384 -2.69 -12.11 -12.52
C LEU A 384 -4.04 -11.59 -13.04
N LEU A 385 -4.37 -10.34 -12.73
CA LEU A 385 -5.57 -9.67 -13.21
C LEU A 385 -5.37 -8.98 -14.56
N LEU A 386 -4.12 -8.92 -15.05
CA LEU A 386 -3.71 -8.24 -16.27
C LEU A 386 -3.24 -9.23 -17.34
N PRO A 387 -3.18 -8.84 -18.62
CA PRO A 387 -2.54 -9.63 -19.66
C PRO A 387 -1.09 -9.93 -19.30
N ARG A 388 -0.65 -11.17 -19.48
CA ARG A 388 0.75 -11.59 -19.25
C ARG A 388 1.57 -11.71 -20.52
N LYS A 389 0.91 -11.75 -21.66
CA LYS A 389 1.54 -11.89 -22.95
C LYS A 389 1.03 -10.78 -23.84
N ALA A 390 1.91 -9.92 -24.27
CA ALA A 390 1.72 -9.04 -25.40
C ALA A 390 2.67 -9.48 -26.51
N ASP A 391 2.45 -8.98 -27.71
CA ASP A 391 3.42 -9.13 -28.78
C ASP A 391 4.78 -8.59 -28.35
N SER A 392 5.80 -9.42 -28.46
CA SER A 392 7.17 -9.07 -28.05
C SER A 392 7.68 -7.85 -28.81
N ALA A 393 7.39 -7.77 -30.11
CA ALA A 393 7.80 -6.64 -30.94
C ALA A 393 7.09 -5.34 -30.53
N ALA A 394 5.81 -5.41 -30.16
CA ALA A 394 5.07 -4.28 -29.64
C ALA A 394 5.63 -3.80 -28.30
N THR A 395 5.93 -4.74 -27.39
CA THR A 395 6.51 -4.43 -26.06
C THR A 395 7.88 -3.76 -26.19
N GLU A 396 8.75 -4.28 -27.07
CA GLU A 396 10.05 -3.69 -27.33
C GLU A 396 9.95 -2.31 -27.99
N ARG A 397 9.02 -2.13 -28.94
CA ARG A 397 8.78 -0.84 -29.60
C ARG A 397 8.34 0.23 -28.60
N VAL A 398 7.42 -0.10 -27.71
CA VAL A 398 6.94 0.78 -26.66
C VAL A 398 8.06 1.12 -25.66
N ALA A 399 8.83 0.12 -25.23
CA ALA A 399 9.96 0.33 -24.32
C ALA A 399 11.06 1.20 -24.96
N ALA A 400 11.41 0.95 -26.23
CA ALA A 400 12.39 1.74 -26.96
C ALA A 400 11.94 3.20 -27.19
N HIS A 401 10.64 3.41 -27.42
CA HIS A 401 10.08 4.77 -27.49
C HIS A 401 10.22 5.49 -26.15
N LEU A 402 9.79 4.86 -25.05
CA LEU A 402 9.87 5.44 -23.72
C LEU A 402 11.31 5.63 -23.22
N ALA A 403 12.25 4.78 -23.63
CA ALA A 403 13.67 4.99 -23.32
C ALA A 403 14.25 6.29 -23.93
N LYS A 404 13.62 6.82 -24.98
CA LYS A 404 13.99 8.11 -25.60
C LYS A 404 13.17 9.28 -25.05
N SER A 405 11.85 9.09 -24.88
CA SER A 405 10.92 10.16 -24.46
C SER A 405 10.77 10.26 -22.93
N TRP A 406 11.26 9.28 -22.18
CA TRP A 406 11.20 9.12 -20.73
C TRP A 406 9.79 8.96 -20.16
N SER A 407 8.78 9.59 -20.72
CA SER A 407 7.41 9.48 -20.25
C SER A 407 6.39 9.78 -21.36
N GLY A 408 5.16 9.31 -21.17
CA GLY A 408 4.05 9.60 -22.07
C GLY A 408 2.74 8.98 -21.63
N SER A 409 1.62 9.56 -22.08
CA SER A 409 0.31 8.93 -21.92
C SER A 409 0.17 7.73 -22.88
N ALA A 410 -0.67 6.74 -22.53
CA ALA A 410 -0.92 5.60 -23.42
C ALA A 410 -1.34 6.03 -24.83
N GLN A 411 -2.17 7.08 -24.93
CA GLN A 411 -2.62 7.62 -26.21
C GLN A 411 -1.46 8.25 -27.03
N ALA A 412 -0.59 9.02 -26.39
CA ALA A 412 0.57 9.62 -27.06
C ALA A 412 1.54 8.55 -27.54
N ILE A 413 1.76 7.50 -26.73
CA ILE A 413 2.64 6.37 -27.07
C ILE A 413 2.04 5.57 -28.23
N ALA A 414 0.73 5.30 -28.22
CA ALA A 414 0.06 4.62 -29.34
C ALA A 414 0.26 5.36 -30.67
N LYS A 415 0.06 6.70 -30.64
CA LYS A 415 0.28 7.55 -31.81
C LYS A 415 1.74 7.53 -32.29
N ALA A 416 2.70 7.60 -31.35
CA ALA A 416 4.12 7.62 -31.69
C ALA A 416 4.66 6.28 -32.19
N THR A 417 4.12 5.17 -31.69
CA THR A 417 4.56 3.82 -32.07
C THR A 417 3.77 3.23 -33.25
N GLY A 418 2.65 3.83 -33.63
CA GLY A 418 1.76 3.32 -34.68
C GLY A 418 1.01 2.04 -34.30
N LEU A 419 0.94 1.72 -33.01
CA LEU A 419 0.17 0.59 -32.48
C LEU A 419 -1.27 0.99 -32.21
N SER A 420 -2.17 0.04 -32.24
CA SER A 420 -3.55 0.28 -31.78
C SER A 420 -3.58 0.60 -30.27
N PRO A 421 -4.60 1.30 -29.76
CA PRO A 421 -4.73 1.59 -28.34
C PRO A 421 -4.72 0.34 -27.45
N ALA A 422 -5.31 -0.76 -27.91
CA ALA A 422 -5.35 -2.03 -27.18
C ALA A 422 -3.96 -2.68 -27.12
N GLU A 423 -3.28 -2.84 -28.26
CA GLU A 423 -1.91 -3.38 -28.29
C GLU A 423 -0.93 -2.54 -27.48
N THR A 424 -1.06 -1.21 -27.55
CA THR A 424 -0.24 -0.30 -26.74
C THR A 424 -0.47 -0.52 -25.27
N LEU A 425 -1.73 -0.62 -24.80
CA LEU A 425 -2.03 -0.81 -23.39
C LEU A 425 -1.50 -2.17 -22.88
N GLU A 426 -1.68 -3.24 -23.66
CA GLU A 426 -1.16 -4.56 -23.32
C GLU A 426 0.39 -4.54 -23.24
N ALA A 427 1.05 -3.93 -24.23
CA ALA A 427 2.52 -3.80 -24.25
C ALA A 427 3.04 -2.98 -23.05
N LEU A 428 2.35 -1.89 -22.67
CA LEU A 428 2.68 -1.07 -21.52
C LEU A 428 2.51 -1.84 -20.21
N GLN A 429 1.41 -2.59 -20.06
CA GLN A 429 1.16 -3.41 -18.88
C GLN A 429 2.20 -4.52 -18.72
N VAL A 430 2.54 -5.22 -19.79
CA VAL A 430 3.61 -6.23 -19.79
C VAL A 430 4.97 -5.59 -19.51
N GLY A 431 5.28 -4.44 -20.08
CA GLY A 431 6.50 -3.69 -19.77
C GLY A 431 6.63 -3.29 -18.29
N CYS A 432 5.51 -2.96 -17.64
CA CYS A 432 5.46 -2.73 -16.20
C CYS A 432 5.71 -4.02 -15.40
N GLN A 433 5.11 -5.15 -15.81
CA GLN A 433 5.33 -6.46 -15.18
C GLN A 433 6.78 -6.97 -15.36
N GLN A 434 7.46 -6.56 -16.42
CA GLN A 434 8.87 -6.85 -16.63
C GLN A 434 9.82 -5.92 -15.85
N GLY A 435 9.28 -4.94 -15.13
CA GLY A 435 10.09 -3.97 -14.39
C GLY A 435 10.88 -2.97 -15.25
N LYS A 436 10.61 -2.90 -16.56
CA LYS A 436 11.22 -1.92 -17.47
C LYS A 436 10.52 -0.57 -17.43
N LEU A 437 9.19 -0.61 -17.25
CA LEU A 437 8.33 0.55 -17.26
C LEU A 437 7.68 0.73 -15.89
N MET A 438 7.15 1.92 -15.67
CA MET A 438 6.40 2.32 -14.50
C MET A 438 5.14 3.06 -14.92
N PHE A 439 4.03 2.81 -14.25
CA PHE A 439 2.83 3.61 -14.36
C PHE A 439 2.78 4.65 -13.23
N ASP A 440 2.79 5.92 -13.58
CA ASP A 440 2.70 7.04 -12.64
C ASP A 440 1.23 7.41 -12.39
N VAL A 441 0.67 6.90 -11.30
CA VAL A 441 -0.74 7.12 -10.91
C VAL A 441 -1.06 8.61 -10.74
N ALA A 442 -0.08 9.41 -10.29
CA ALA A 442 -0.28 10.83 -10.02
C ALA A 442 -0.46 11.67 -11.29
N ARG A 443 0.16 11.25 -12.39
CA ARG A 443 0.16 11.97 -13.67
C ARG A 443 -0.60 11.23 -14.78
N ASP A 444 -1.05 9.99 -14.52
CA ASP A 444 -1.71 9.11 -15.49
C ASP A 444 -0.88 8.86 -16.75
N ILE A 445 0.43 8.64 -16.55
CA ILE A 445 1.42 8.42 -17.63
C ILE A 445 2.29 7.21 -17.35
N TYR A 446 2.89 6.67 -18.40
CA TYR A 446 3.92 5.64 -18.30
C TYR A 446 5.31 6.26 -18.37
N ARG A 447 6.28 5.69 -17.64
CA ARG A 447 7.66 6.16 -17.57
C ARG A 447 8.62 5.03 -17.87
N TYR A 448 9.76 5.36 -18.49
CA TYR A 448 10.90 4.45 -18.58
C TYR A 448 11.61 4.43 -17.23
N ARG A 449 11.45 3.36 -16.47
CA ARG A 449 12.09 3.22 -15.16
C ARG A 449 12.51 1.76 -14.96
N PRO A 450 13.69 1.36 -15.44
CA PRO A 450 14.21 0.02 -15.22
C PRO A 450 14.46 -0.22 -13.73
N LEU A 451 13.82 -1.24 -13.18
CA LEU A 451 13.88 -1.56 -11.75
C LEU A 451 15.26 -2.10 -11.35
N THR A 452 15.92 -2.82 -12.27
CA THR A 452 17.23 -3.42 -12.11
C THR A 452 18.16 -3.03 -13.26
N GLY A 453 19.49 -3.14 -13.05
CA GLY A 453 20.49 -2.87 -14.09
C GLY A 453 20.47 -3.90 -15.23
N ALA A 454 20.19 -5.16 -14.91
CA ALA A 454 19.97 -6.23 -15.87
C ALA A 454 18.47 -6.50 -16.08
N PRO A 455 18.05 -7.01 -17.24
CA PRO A 455 16.66 -7.41 -17.46
C PRO A 455 16.23 -8.44 -16.40
N LEU A 456 15.06 -8.20 -15.79
CA LEU A 456 14.45 -9.18 -14.87
C LEU A 456 13.98 -10.39 -15.65
N ASP A 457 14.33 -11.58 -15.19
CA ASP A 457 13.67 -12.80 -15.62
C ASP A 457 12.27 -12.84 -15.03
N SER A 458 11.27 -12.36 -15.79
CA SER A 458 9.89 -12.27 -15.36
C SER A 458 9.30 -13.63 -14.96
N SER A 459 9.84 -14.75 -15.48
CA SER A 459 9.36 -16.10 -15.15
C SER A 459 9.57 -16.44 -13.67
N ARG A 460 10.61 -15.88 -13.04
CA ARG A 460 10.93 -16.07 -11.62
C ARG A 460 9.90 -15.38 -10.69
N PHE A 461 9.30 -14.30 -11.16
CA PHE A 461 8.35 -13.49 -10.39
C PHE A 461 6.90 -13.83 -10.73
N GLU A 462 6.69 -14.70 -11.71
CA GLU A 462 5.38 -15.02 -12.24
C GLU A 462 4.46 -15.66 -11.18
N PHE A 463 5.00 -16.55 -10.35
CA PHE A 463 4.26 -17.22 -9.28
C PHE A 463 5.13 -17.35 -8.03
N ARG A 464 4.52 -17.21 -6.85
CA ARG A 464 5.22 -17.39 -5.57
C ARG A 464 5.59 -18.84 -5.30
N ASN A 465 4.74 -19.77 -5.78
CA ASN A 465 4.93 -21.20 -5.62
C ASN A 465 4.09 -21.97 -6.65
N VAL A 466 4.30 -23.28 -6.71
CA VAL A 466 3.59 -24.19 -7.63
C VAL A 466 2.06 -24.17 -7.41
N ARG A 467 1.60 -23.98 -6.16
CA ARG A 467 0.16 -23.91 -5.85
C ARG A 467 -0.49 -22.68 -6.45
N GLU A 468 0.19 -21.54 -6.45
CA GLU A 468 -0.31 -20.31 -7.07
C GLU A 468 -0.39 -20.45 -8.60
N ARG A 469 0.61 -21.10 -9.22
CA ARG A 469 0.56 -21.44 -10.65
C ARG A 469 -0.66 -22.31 -10.98
N ARG A 470 -0.87 -23.40 -10.23
CA ARG A 470 -2.03 -24.28 -10.42
C ARG A 470 -3.34 -23.56 -10.20
N ALA A 471 -3.41 -22.67 -9.20
CA ALA A 471 -4.59 -21.86 -8.96
C ALA A 471 -4.90 -20.92 -10.13
N HIS A 472 -3.87 -20.31 -10.71
CA HIS A 472 -4.00 -19.51 -11.92
C HIS A 472 -4.52 -20.31 -13.10
N ASP A 473 -3.96 -21.51 -13.33
CA ASP A 473 -4.36 -22.40 -14.42
C ASP A 473 -5.82 -22.87 -14.28
N LEU A 474 -6.25 -23.14 -13.03
CA LEU A 474 -7.66 -23.42 -12.73
C LEU A 474 -8.58 -22.25 -13.08
N CYS A 475 -8.17 -21.02 -12.74
CA CYS A 475 -8.93 -19.80 -13.06
C CYS A 475 -8.92 -19.44 -14.55
N ALA A 476 -7.91 -19.87 -15.30
CA ALA A 476 -7.84 -19.65 -16.75
C ALA A 476 -8.83 -20.53 -17.53
N GLN A 477 -9.22 -21.68 -16.99
CA GLN A 477 -10.16 -22.60 -17.61
C GLN A 477 -11.59 -22.16 -17.33
N LYS A 478 -12.34 -21.84 -18.39
CA LYS A 478 -13.73 -21.35 -18.28
C LYS A 478 -14.64 -22.37 -17.57
N GLY A 479 -15.29 -21.91 -16.50
CA GLY A 479 -16.30 -22.71 -15.78
C GLY A 479 -15.75 -23.70 -14.77
N VAL A 480 -14.43 -23.83 -14.65
CA VAL A 480 -13.78 -24.72 -13.66
C VAL A 480 -13.94 -24.17 -12.24
N VAL A 481 -13.68 -22.89 -12.03
CA VAL A 481 -13.89 -22.22 -10.75
C VAL A 481 -15.21 -21.48 -10.77
N ARG A 482 -16.04 -21.66 -9.75
CA ARG A 482 -17.34 -20.97 -9.59
C ARG A 482 -17.51 -20.53 -8.13
N ILE A 483 -17.99 -19.31 -7.94
CA ILE A 483 -18.47 -18.85 -6.65
C ILE A 483 -19.90 -19.35 -6.48
N VAL A 484 -20.15 -20.07 -5.39
CA VAL A 484 -21.48 -20.58 -5.01
C VAL A 484 -22.19 -19.54 -4.14
N SER A 485 -21.48 -18.97 -3.19
CA SER A 485 -21.98 -17.87 -2.36
C SER A 485 -20.89 -16.86 -2.05
N GLU A 486 -21.27 -15.59 -2.03
CA GLU A 486 -20.44 -14.47 -1.61
C GLU A 486 -21.27 -13.62 -0.65
N ASN A 487 -20.88 -13.63 0.64
CA ASN A 487 -21.58 -12.89 1.68
C ASN A 487 -20.60 -11.92 2.35
N ARG A 488 -20.91 -10.64 2.32
CA ARG A 488 -20.21 -9.63 3.12
C ARG A 488 -20.95 -9.43 4.42
N ILE A 489 -20.39 -9.94 5.52
CA ILE A 489 -20.99 -9.86 6.84
C ILE A 489 -20.35 -8.69 7.57
N HIS A 490 -21.16 -7.68 7.89
CA HIS A 490 -20.67 -6.48 8.59
C HIS A 490 -20.02 -6.83 9.92
N GLY A 491 -18.77 -6.35 10.15
CA GLY A 491 -17.99 -6.61 11.36
C GLY A 491 -17.41 -8.03 11.47
N VAL A 492 -17.63 -8.88 10.47
CA VAL A 492 -17.06 -10.24 10.39
C VAL A 492 -16.11 -10.37 9.21
N GLY A 493 -16.54 -9.93 8.03
CA GLY A 493 -15.73 -9.95 6.82
C GLY A 493 -16.44 -10.50 5.59
N LEU A 494 -15.66 -11.02 4.65
CA LEU A 494 -16.08 -11.63 3.40
C LEU A 494 -16.09 -13.16 3.55
N GLU A 495 -17.26 -13.77 3.43
CA GLU A 495 -17.43 -15.22 3.36
C GLU A 495 -17.62 -15.64 1.91
N LEU A 496 -16.79 -16.57 1.46
CA LEU A 496 -16.78 -17.11 0.11
C LEU A 496 -16.92 -18.62 0.16
N THR A 497 -17.86 -19.15 -0.60
CA THR A 497 -17.96 -20.59 -0.85
C THR A 497 -17.83 -20.82 -2.35
N GLY A 498 -16.95 -21.74 -2.72
CA GLY A 498 -16.65 -22.06 -4.10
C GLY A 498 -16.88 -23.53 -4.47
N LYS A 499 -16.97 -23.77 -5.77
CA LYS A 499 -16.97 -25.08 -6.38
C LYS A 499 -15.92 -25.10 -7.49
N ILE A 500 -15.01 -26.06 -7.42
CA ILE A 500 -13.95 -26.23 -8.44
C ILE A 500 -14.03 -27.66 -8.98
N ILE A 501 -14.20 -27.77 -10.29
CA ILE A 501 -14.29 -29.06 -10.98
C ILE A 501 -13.04 -29.23 -11.82
N VAL A 502 -12.13 -30.11 -11.37
CA VAL A 502 -10.90 -30.42 -12.09
C VAL A 502 -11.17 -31.59 -13.03
N ALA A 503 -11.17 -31.32 -14.34
CA ALA A 503 -11.50 -32.30 -15.37
C ALA A 503 -10.52 -33.49 -15.38
N ALA A 504 -9.26 -33.26 -15.13
CA ALA A 504 -8.22 -34.29 -15.09
C ALA A 504 -8.48 -35.36 -14.02
N ASP A 505 -8.94 -34.93 -12.83
CA ASP A 505 -9.16 -35.81 -11.69
C ASP A 505 -10.60 -36.29 -11.57
N LYS A 506 -11.51 -35.79 -12.42
CA LYS A 506 -12.98 -35.97 -12.32
C LYS A 506 -13.52 -35.68 -10.90
N ARG A 507 -12.85 -34.80 -10.16
CA ARG A 507 -13.18 -34.48 -8.76
C ARG A 507 -13.73 -33.09 -8.63
N GLU A 508 -14.63 -32.96 -7.68
CA GLU A 508 -15.20 -31.69 -7.24
C GLU A 508 -14.57 -31.31 -5.91
N TYR A 509 -14.02 -30.08 -5.85
CA TYR A 509 -13.49 -29.50 -4.63
C TYR A 509 -14.37 -28.34 -4.18
N ARG A 510 -14.55 -28.20 -2.87
CA ARG A 510 -15.37 -27.16 -2.24
C ARG A 510 -14.50 -26.32 -1.30
N PRO A 511 -13.87 -25.26 -1.80
CA PRO A 511 -13.16 -24.32 -0.95
C PRO A 511 -14.14 -23.35 -0.28
N GLU A 512 -13.89 -23.07 1.00
CA GLU A 512 -14.59 -22.05 1.80
C GLU A 512 -13.57 -21.13 2.45
N LEU A 513 -13.83 -19.82 2.42
CA LEU A 513 -12.99 -18.80 3.01
C LEU A 513 -13.85 -17.81 3.79
N LEU A 514 -13.45 -17.50 5.01
CA LEU A 514 -13.90 -16.34 5.75
C LEU A 514 -12.68 -15.43 5.96
N ILE A 515 -12.70 -14.29 5.30
CA ILE A 515 -11.66 -13.26 5.39
C ILE A 515 -12.22 -12.12 6.22
N ASP A 516 -11.55 -11.78 7.33
CA ASP A 516 -12.02 -10.68 8.17
C ASP A 516 -11.82 -9.31 7.50
N ASP A 517 -12.39 -8.28 8.15
CA ASP A 517 -12.28 -6.90 7.67
C ASP A 517 -10.82 -6.37 7.67
N GLU A 518 -9.86 -7.11 8.23
CA GLU A 518 -8.43 -6.81 8.19
C GLU A 518 -7.66 -7.62 7.12
N GLY A 519 -8.37 -8.41 6.31
CA GLY A 519 -7.80 -9.26 5.26
C GLY A 519 -7.18 -10.56 5.77
N ARG A 520 -7.42 -10.91 7.03
CA ARG A 520 -6.90 -12.16 7.59
C ARG A 520 -7.88 -13.28 7.35
N VAL A 521 -7.37 -14.44 6.99
CA VAL A 521 -8.18 -15.65 6.90
C VAL A 521 -8.56 -16.09 8.31
N LYS A 522 -9.84 -15.96 8.64
CA LYS A 522 -10.44 -16.41 9.92
C LYS A 522 -10.81 -17.88 9.89
N LYS A 523 -11.35 -18.29 8.77
CA LYS A 523 -11.75 -19.67 8.52
C LYS A 523 -11.38 -20.02 7.08
N ALA A 524 -10.83 -21.19 6.90
CA ALA A 524 -10.62 -21.76 5.59
C ALA A 524 -10.92 -23.24 5.69
N GLU A 525 -11.61 -23.76 4.68
CA GLU A 525 -11.89 -25.18 4.53
C GLU A 525 -11.75 -25.57 3.05
N CYS A 526 -11.28 -26.79 2.80
CA CYS A 526 -11.25 -27.35 1.47
C CYS A 526 -11.28 -28.87 1.53
N THR A 527 -11.98 -29.50 0.60
CA THR A 527 -12.10 -30.96 0.52
C THR A 527 -10.88 -31.65 -0.09
N CYS A 528 -9.83 -30.92 -0.51
CA CYS A 528 -8.64 -31.49 -1.14
C CYS A 528 -7.71 -32.20 -0.14
N ALA A 529 -6.89 -33.13 -0.63
CA ALA A 529 -5.94 -33.91 0.19
C ALA A 529 -4.89 -33.02 0.87
N PHE A 530 -4.36 -32.01 0.16
CA PHE A 530 -3.38 -31.08 0.72
C PHE A 530 -3.96 -30.37 1.96
N PHE A 531 -5.15 -29.78 1.85
CA PHE A 531 -5.76 -29.05 2.96
C PHE A 531 -6.11 -29.98 4.13
N ARG A 532 -6.59 -31.20 3.86
CA ARG A 532 -6.87 -32.18 4.93
C ARG A 532 -5.62 -32.53 5.73
N LYS A 533 -4.45 -32.64 5.05
CA LYS A 533 -3.17 -32.99 5.69
C LYS A 533 -2.54 -31.81 6.42
N HIS A 534 -2.47 -30.65 5.78
CA HIS A 534 -1.66 -29.53 6.23
C HIS A 534 -2.47 -28.35 6.82
N GLN A 535 -3.79 -28.29 6.54
CA GLN A 535 -4.64 -27.16 6.87
C GLN A 535 -4.01 -25.85 6.36
N LEU A 536 -3.84 -24.83 7.22
CA LEU A 536 -3.17 -23.58 6.88
C LEU A 536 -1.70 -23.51 7.37
N LYS A 537 -1.14 -24.58 7.91
CA LYS A 537 0.24 -24.57 8.45
C LYS A 537 1.28 -24.30 7.38
N GLU A 538 1.07 -24.81 6.18
CA GLU A 538 1.93 -24.57 5.01
C GLU A 538 1.30 -23.56 4.01
N GLY A 539 0.36 -22.77 4.50
CA GLY A 539 -0.40 -21.81 3.70
C GLY A 539 -1.61 -22.44 2.99
N PRO A 540 -2.35 -21.65 2.21
CA PRO A 540 -3.55 -22.10 1.53
C PRO A 540 -3.25 -23.08 0.40
N CYS A 541 -4.17 -24.02 0.16
CA CYS A 541 -4.11 -24.90 -1.00
C CYS A 541 -4.47 -24.15 -2.29
N GLU A 542 -4.13 -24.73 -3.44
CA GLU A 542 -4.41 -24.17 -4.76
C GLU A 542 -5.89 -23.80 -4.98
N HIS A 543 -6.82 -24.58 -4.42
CA HIS A 543 -8.26 -24.32 -4.56
C HIS A 543 -8.72 -23.08 -3.77
N LEU A 544 -8.17 -22.85 -2.58
CA LEU A 544 -8.44 -21.65 -1.79
C LEU A 544 -7.86 -20.40 -2.47
N ILE A 545 -6.65 -20.53 -3.03
CA ILE A 545 -6.02 -19.46 -3.81
C ILE A 545 -6.85 -19.17 -5.07
N ALA A 546 -7.29 -20.21 -5.79
CA ALA A 546 -8.10 -20.05 -6.99
C ALA A 546 -9.45 -19.38 -6.70
N LEU A 547 -10.13 -19.75 -5.61
CA LEU A 547 -11.38 -19.10 -5.21
C LEU A 547 -11.18 -17.60 -4.95
N ARG A 548 -10.12 -17.23 -4.25
CA ARG A 548 -9.81 -15.84 -3.95
C ARG A 548 -9.41 -15.05 -5.18
N LEU A 549 -8.59 -15.64 -6.05
CA LEU A 549 -8.19 -15.03 -7.33
C LEU A 549 -9.38 -14.81 -8.25
N PHE A 550 -10.28 -15.81 -8.33
CA PHE A 550 -11.48 -15.71 -9.15
C PHE A 550 -12.42 -14.60 -8.66
N GLU A 551 -12.63 -14.49 -7.33
CA GLU A 551 -13.42 -13.41 -6.74
C GLU A 551 -12.83 -12.03 -7.08
N ALA A 552 -11.50 -11.87 -6.95
CA ALA A 552 -10.85 -10.61 -7.30
C ALA A 552 -11.02 -10.24 -8.78
N ARG A 553 -10.93 -11.22 -9.70
CA ARG A 553 -11.20 -11.01 -11.13
C ARG A 553 -12.65 -10.61 -11.40
N GLU A 554 -13.59 -11.25 -10.73
CA GLU A 554 -15.01 -10.91 -10.88
C GLU A 554 -15.32 -9.51 -10.32
N GLU A 555 -14.68 -9.10 -9.25
CA GLU A 555 -14.82 -7.73 -8.73
C GLU A 555 -14.29 -6.68 -9.74
N VAL A 556 -13.14 -6.93 -10.36
CA VAL A 556 -12.60 -6.04 -11.42
C VAL A 556 -13.59 -5.96 -12.59
N LYS A 557 -14.11 -7.09 -13.08
CA LYS A 557 -15.12 -7.11 -14.16
C LYS A 557 -16.41 -6.39 -13.76
N ARG A 558 -16.87 -6.62 -12.52
CA ARG A 558 -18.05 -5.91 -12.00
C ARG A 558 -17.85 -4.39 -12.04
N ARG A 559 -16.65 -3.91 -11.75
CA ARG A 559 -16.32 -2.48 -11.83
C ARG A 559 -16.34 -1.97 -13.26
N GLU A 560 -15.73 -2.67 -14.18
CA GLU A 560 -15.77 -2.32 -15.60
C GLU A 560 -17.20 -2.27 -16.15
N GLN A 561 -18.05 -3.23 -15.76
CA GLN A 561 -19.44 -3.28 -16.16
C GLN A 561 -20.32 -2.24 -15.47
N ARG A 562 -20.03 -1.88 -14.20
CA ARG A 562 -20.71 -0.79 -13.50
C ARG A 562 -20.61 0.52 -14.27
N GLY A 563 -19.60 0.71 -15.11
CA GLY A 563 -19.52 1.78 -16.11
C GLY A 563 -20.71 1.82 -17.12
N LYS A 564 -21.49 0.75 -17.29
CA LYS A 564 -22.48 0.60 -18.37
C LYS A 564 -23.96 0.52 -17.94
N THR A 565 -24.29 0.30 -16.65
CA THR A 565 -25.67 0.14 -16.14
C THR A 565 -25.99 1.09 -14.99
N ARG A 566 -27.22 1.63 -14.88
CA ARG A 566 -27.69 2.46 -13.76
C ARG A 566 -27.70 1.63 -12.47
N GLY A 567 -26.83 1.94 -11.51
CA GLY A 567 -26.79 1.26 -10.21
C GLY A 567 -27.84 1.80 -9.24
N THR A 568 -28.39 0.93 -8.39
CA THR A 568 -29.21 1.32 -7.24
C THR A 568 -28.32 1.46 -6.00
N ILE A 569 -28.63 2.42 -5.15
CA ILE A 569 -27.95 2.59 -3.87
C ILE A 569 -28.28 1.39 -2.98
N THR A 570 -27.29 0.62 -2.59
CA THR A 570 -27.43 -0.53 -1.68
C THR A 570 -26.74 -0.31 -0.36
N MET A 571 -25.91 0.72 -0.24
CA MET A 571 -25.22 1.12 0.98
C MET A 571 -25.13 2.64 1.04
N GLU A 572 -25.60 3.21 2.12
CA GLU A 572 -25.58 4.65 2.35
C GLU A 572 -25.69 4.94 3.85
N THR A 573 -24.97 5.97 4.31
CA THR A 573 -25.08 6.45 5.68
C THR A 573 -25.38 7.93 5.68
N ARG A 574 -26.50 8.33 6.30
CA ARG A 574 -26.87 9.73 6.49
C ARG A 574 -27.07 10.05 7.96
N THR A 575 -26.79 11.30 8.31
CA THR A 575 -27.00 11.83 9.65
C THR A 575 -27.99 12.98 9.56
N TYR A 576 -29.05 12.89 10.35
CA TYR A 576 -30.10 13.91 10.46
C TYR A 576 -30.03 14.55 11.82
N ALA A 577 -30.18 15.86 11.90
CA ALA A 577 -30.15 16.60 13.16
C ALA A 577 -31.31 17.59 13.25
N ARG A 578 -31.82 17.77 14.49
CA ARG A 578 -32.82 18.77 14.81
C ARG A 578 -32.48 19.44 16.11
N ARG A 579 -32.31 20.75 16.06
CA ARG A 579 -32.07 21.59 17.26
C ARG A 579 -33.36 21.92 17.97
N HIS A 580 -33.33 21.90 19.28
CA HIS A 580 -34.44 22.31 20.17
C HIS A 580 -33.88 22.86 21.49
N ALA A 581 -34.76 23.39 22.37
CA ALA A 581 -34.36 24.07 23.61
C ALA A 581 -33.50 23.22 24.57
N ARG A 582 -33.56 21.89 24.47
CA ARG A 582 -32.84 20.95 25.36
C ARG A 582 -31.54 20.39 24.71
N GLY A 583 -31.19 20.82 23.51
CA GLY A 583 -30.01 20.36 22.78
C GLY A 583 -30.29 20.03 21.32
N GLU A 584 -29.55 19.10 20.78
CA GLU A 584 -29.67 18.66 19.40
C GLU A 584 -29.90 17.15 19.33
N ASP A 585 -31.08 16.77 18.84
CA ASP A 585 -31.37 15.37 18.52
C ASP A 585 -30.66 14.96 17.25
N VAL A 586 -30.00 13.81 17.26
CA VAL A 586 -29.28 13.26 16.09
C VAL A 586 -29.80 11.88 15.76
N TYR A 587 -30.11 11.65 14.51
CA TYR A 587 -30.42 10.35 13.93
C TYR A 587 -29.37 10.00 12.88
N GLN A 588 -28.84 8.80 12.93
CA GLN A 588 -27.96 8.25 11.91
C GLN A 588 -28.60 7.00 11.33
N LEU A 589 -28.80 7.00 10.03
CA LEU A 589 -29.33 5.88 9.26
C LEU A 589 -28.19 5.27 8.44
N ALA A 590 -27.95 3.97 8.59
CA ALA A 590 -26.95 3.26 7.79
C ALA A 590 -27.63 2.07 7.10
N LEU A 591 -27.84 2.21 5.79
CA LEU A 591 -28.24 1.13 4.90
C LEU A 591 -27.01 0.30 4.54
N ASP A 592 -27.08 -1.01 4.69
CA ASP A 592 -26.02 -1.96 4.34
C ASP A 592 -26.65 -3.21 3.71
N GLN A 593 -26.85 -3.18 2.42
CA GLN A 593 -27.53 -4.24 1.66
C GLN A 593 -28.92 -4.59 2.25
N LYS A 594 -29.02 -5.72 2.94
CA LYS A 594 -30.27 -6.22 3.55
C LYS A 594 -30.48 -5.73 5.00
N ARG A 595 -29.66 -4.80 5.47
CA ARG A 595 -29.68 -4.32 6.84
C ARG A 595 -29.86 -2.81 6.87
N LEU A 596 -30.73 -2.34 7.76
CA LEU A 596 -30.87 -0.94 8.13
C LEU A 596 -30.51 -0.77 9.60
N LYS A 597 -29.45 -0.03 9.89
CA LYS A 597 -29.05 0.33 11.25
C LYS A 597 -29.45 1.78 11.54
N ILE A 598 -30.18 1.97 12.60
CA ILE A 598 -30.65 3.26 13.06
C ILE A 598 -29.99 3.55 14.40
N ARG A 599 -29.39 4.71 14.52
CA ARG A 599 -28.79 5.19 15.75
C ARG A 599 -29.37 6.57 16.07
N TRP A 600 -29.84 6.80 17.29
CA TRP A 600 -30.42 8.08 17.64
C TRP A 600 -30.21 8.44 19.12
N GLY A 601 -30.22 9.74 19.42
CA GLY A 601 -30.05 10.30 20.76
C GLY A 601 -29.72 11.77 20.75
N LEU A 602 -29.51 12.35 21.90
CA LEU A 602 -28.99 13.71 22.05
C LEU A 602 -27.48 13.74 21.72
N ARG A 603 -27.05 14.77 21.02
CA ARG A 603 -25.62 14.95 20.71
C ARG A 603 -24.80 15.01 22.01
N GLY A 604 -23.76 14.16 22.10
CA GLY A 604 -22.88 14.05 23.27
C GLY A 604 -23.36 13.08 24.35
N GLN A 605 -24.50 12.41 24.18
CA GLN A 605 -24.97 11.35 25.05
C GLN A 605 -24.91 9.97 24.38
N ASP A 606 -25.07 8.90 25.16
CA ASP A 606 -25.14 7.54 24.65
C ASP A 606 -26.33 7.36 23.70
N ALA A 607 -26.05 6.97 22.49
CA ALA A 607 -27.04 6.78 21.45
C ALA A 607 -27.70 5.41 21.56
N ARG A 608 -29.03 5.35 21.37
CA ARG A 608 -29.77 4.11 21.16
C ARG A 608 -29.49 3.57 19.79
N VAL A 609 -29.47 2.23 19.64
CA VAL A 609 -29.15 1.56 18.36
C VAL A 609 -30.21 0.49 18.10
N GLN A 610 -30.75 0.50 16.87
CA GLN A 610 -31.63 -0.53 16.34
C GLN A 610 -31.07 -1.06 15.03
N SER A 611 -31.15 -2.37 14.81
CA SER A 611 -30.80 -3.00 13.54
C SER A 611 -31.98 -3.79 13.02
N LEU A 612 -32.39 -3.48 11.80
CA LEU A 612 -33.47 -4.16 11.06
C LEU A 612 -32.83 -4.98 9.95
N PHE A 613 -33.32 -6.19 9.75
CA PHE A 613 -32.87 -7.09 8.68
C PHE A 613 -34.03 -7.41 7.76
N PHE A 614 -33.79 -7.39 6.47
CA PHE A 614 -34.78 -7.56 5.42
C PHE A 614 -34.45 -8.77 4.54
N ASN A 615 -35.45 -9.29 3.85
CA ASN A 615 -35.28 -10.43 2.95
C ASN A 615 -34.50 -10.06 1.67
N SER A 616 -34.65 -8.83 1.20
CA SER A 616 -33.93 -8.32 0.02
C SER A 616 -33.27 -6.97 0.30
N ALA A 617 -32.30 -6.59 -0.55
CA ALA A 617 -31.68 -5.27 -0.50
C ALA A 617 -32.67 -4.16 -0.93
N ASP A 618 -33.64 -4.50 -1.79
CA ASP A 618 -34.69 -3.57 -2.20
C ASP A 618 -35.65 -3.25 -1.07
N ASP A 619 -36.08 -4.25 -0.27
CA ASP A 619 -36.91 -4.01 0.92
C ASP A 619 -36.21 -3.13 1.95
N ALA A 620 -34.91 -3.40 2.18
CA ALA A 620 -34.10 -2.58 3.08
C ALA A 620 -33.98 -1.13 2.59
N ARG A 621 -33.85 -0.94 1.29
CA ARG A 621 -33.78 0.39 0.64
C ARG A 621 -35.11 1.13 0.76
N VAL A 622 -36.23 0.47 0.51
CA VAL A 622 -37.56 1.06 0.68
C VAL A 622 -37.73 1.55 2.13
N ALA A 623 -37.47 0.68 3.10
CA ALA A 623 -37.55 1.03 4.53
C ALA A 623 -36.58 2.16 4.93
N TYR A 624 -35.43 2.24 4.28
CA TYR A 624 -34.46 3.33 4.49
C TYR A 624 -35.06 4.67 4.05
N PHE A 625 -35.56 4.76 2.82
CA PHE A 625 -36.14 6.00 2.31
C PHE A 625 -37.43 6.41 3.05
N GLU A 626 -38.28 5.46 3.42
CA GLU A 626 -39.43 5.75 4.29
C GLU A 626 -39.02 6.39 5.62
N ARG A 627 -37.88 5.92 6.19
CA ARG A 627 -37.38 6.51 7.44
C ARG A 627 -36.75 7.89 7.21
N VAL A 628 -36.12 8.12 6.06
CA VAL A 628 -35.63 9.45 5.65
C VAL A 628 -36.80 10.42 5.56
N ASP A 629 -37.85 10.06 4.83
CA ASP A 629 -39.06 10.88 4.67
C ASP A 629 -39.74 11.19 6.02
N ASP A 630 -39.80 10.21 6.93
CA ASP A 630 -40.36 10.41 8.30
C ASP A 630 -39.53 11.43 9.08
N LEU A 631 -38.20 11.35 9.02
CA LEU A 631 -37.31 12.29 9.71
C LEU A 631 -37.45 13.72 9.16
N GLU A 632 -37.50 13.87 7.83
CA GLU A 632 -37.68 15.18 7.17
C GLU A 632 -39.04 15.79 7.53
N LYS A 633 -40.14 15.01 7.51
CA LYS A 633 -41.45 15.46 7.95
C LYS A 633 -41.47 15.89 9.42
N ARG A 634 -40.64 15.31 10.28
CA ARG A 634 -40.46 15.66 11.68
C ARG A 634 -39.53 16.86 11.89
N GLY A 635 -39.06 17.51 10.83
CA GLY A 635 -38.20 18.68 10.85
C GLY A 635 -36.74 18.42 11.16
N PHE A 636 -36.26 17.19 10.93
CA PHE A 636 -34.84 16.91 10.94
C PHE A 636 -34.22 17.34 9.60
N LEU A 637 -33.06 17.95 9.66
CA LEU A 637 -32.28 18.35 8.50
C LEU A 637 -31.11 17.38 8.28
N ASP A 638 -30.80 17.11 7.02
CA ASP A 638 -29.61 16.32 6.68
C ASP A 638 -28.35 17.07 7.14
N ALA A 639 -27.69 16.52 8.15
CA ALA A 639 -26.45 17.04 8.72
C ALA A 639 -25.23 16.24 8.23
N SER A 640 -25.40 15.38 7.22
CA SER A 640 -24.30 14.61 6.65
C SER A 640 -23.28 15.49 5.90
N ALA A 641 -23.68 16.69 5.53
CA ALA A 641 -22.86 17.66 4.80
C ALA A 641 -22.45 18.88 5.66
N SER A 642 -22.81 18.94 6.96
CA SER A 642 -22.48 20.07 7.84
C SER A 642 -21.36 19.76 8.84
#